data_ba5cbdc191ce24cd9921690c16e9d280
#
_entry.id   ba5cbdc191ce24cd9921690c16e9d280
#
_cell.length_a   1.000
_cell.length_b   1.000
_cell.length_c   1.000
_cell.angle_alpha   90.00
_cell.angle_beta   90.00
_cell.angle_gamma   90.00
#
_symmetry.space_group_name_H-M   'P 1'
#
loop_
_entity.id
_entity.type
_entity.pdbx_description
1 polymer ?
#
loop_
_entity_poly.entity_id
_entity_poly.type
_entity_poly.pdbx_seq_one_letter_code
_entity_poly.pdbx_strand_id
1 'polypeptide(L)'
;MSINTKLAKEFNLRQEQVDNTVALIDEGATIPFIARYRKEVTGSLDDQILRELNDRLTYMRNLEKRKEEVRTAITEQEKMTPEIESAVSSAETLVEVEDIYRPFRPKRRTRAGIAREKGLEPLAVIIMEQGNSTNPETVAVDFVNAEKEIPDIKTAIQGAMDIIAEDISDDAELRKSLRSALSEKGMIISKASDSDAESVYKNYYDFSEPVSKTANHRVLAMDRGEKEGFLKISVSLDESTATDIIFGKYVKENNSCGELVRNAAADSYKRLIFPSIEREIRSEMTAKAAEESIKVFASNLRQLLLQPPLKNSVILGLDPGYRTGCKVAVIDSTGKVLATDVVYCTAGSKTNIGLSKKKITELIKKHNVTTISIGNGTASRETEQFTAELLKEISPEIPQEIRYMVVSEAGASVYSASKLAAEEFPEYDVSLRSAVSIARRLQDPLAELVKIEPKAIGVGQYQHDMPQARMNEALSGVVEDCVNSVGVDLNTASYSLLSYISGINSAVAKNIVAYREENGRFTDRRELMKVPKLGKKAFELCAGFLRVRDGKNPLDNTAVHPESYKSAEALLNDCGFTLSDVSGGGADGISEIAEKKGISGISERLGIGIPTLTDIIGELGKPGRDLRDELPPPLLRSGDVMEVKDLKPGMELVGTVRNIIDFGVFVDIGVHEDGLVHISQLCNRFVKHPLEVVSVGDVVTVRVLEVDAVRGRISLTMRKDDDKDEKNQKKDSGRNKQHGKSRQKRESQGFDASKIHNSSFRIKKK
;
A
#
# COMPACT_ATOMS: atom_id res chain seq x y z
N MET A 1 14.72 1.98 -28.87
CA MET A 1 15.44 1.81 -27.58
C MET A 1 14.83 0.59 -26.89
N SER A 2 15.65 -0.36 -26.40
CA SER A 2 15.13 -1.57 -25.76
C SER A 2 14.39 -1.25 -24.45
N ILE A 3 13.51 -2.16 -24.00
CA ILE A 3 12.80 -2.02 -22.70
C ILE A 3 13.83 -1.84 -21.58
N ASN A 4 14.87 -2.66 -21.55
CA ASN A 4 15.90 -2.59 -20.51
C ASN A 4 16.64 -1.25 -20.50
N THR A 5 16.88 -0.65 -21.68
CA THR A 5 17.52 0.67 -21.77
C THR A 5 16.61 1.80 -21.25
N LYS A 6 15.28 1.67 -21.48
CA LYS A 6 14.31 2.61 -20.91
C LYS A 6 14.28 2.49 -19.39
N LEU A 7 14.21 1.26 -18.86
CA LEU A 7 14.24 0.98 -17.42
C LEU A 7 15.52 1.51 -16.76
N ALA A 8 16.69 1.29 -17.38
CA ALA A 8 17.96 1.78 -16.85
C ALA A 8 17.98 3.30 -16.68
N LYS A 9 17.41 4.04 -17.64
CA LYS A 9 17.27 5.49 -17.53
C LYS A 9 16.26 5.93 -16.48
N GLU A 10 15.09 5.28 -16.43
CA GLU A 10 13.98 5.64 -15.54
C GLU A 10 14.37 5.44 -14.07
N PHE A 11 15.04 4.33 -13.77
CA PHE A 11 15.51 3.99 -12.41
C PHE A 11 16.89 4.53 -12.08
N ASN A 12 17.56 5.24 -13.01
CA ASN A 12 18.93 5.72 -12.86
C ASN A 12 19.91 4.60 -12.48
N LEU A 13 19.77 3.44 -13.13
CA LEU A 13 20.59 2.25 -12.94
C LEU A 13 21.54 2.05 -14.13
N ARG A 14 22.62 1.28 -13.90
CA ARG A 14 23.50 0.84 -14.99
C ARG A 14 22.78 -0.18 -15.87
N GLN A 15 23.04 -0.16 -17.17
CA GLN A 15 22.43 -1.09 -18.12
C GLN A 15 22.60 -2.55 -17.71
N GLU A 16 23.81 -2.93 -17.29
CA GLU A 16 24.15 -4.27 -16.84
C GLU A 16 23.32 -4.73 -15.62
N GLN A 17 23.06 -3.84 -14.66
CA GLN A 17 22.23 -4.17 -13.49
C GLN A 17 20.80 -4.53 -13.92
N VAL A 18 20.23 -3.78 -14.86
CA VAL A 18 18.88 -4.03 -15.36
C VAL A 18 18.85 -5.31 -16.22
N ASP A 19 19.81 -5.50 -17.12
CA ASP A 19 19.87 -6.68 -17.98
C ASP A 19 19.97 -7.96 -17.15
N ASN A 20 20.84 -7.98 -16.15
CA ASN A 20 21.00 -9.10 -15.23
C ASN A 20 19.75 -9.34 -14.37
N THR A 21 19.13 -8.28 -13.86
CA THR A 21 17.91 -8.39 -13.05
C THR A 21 16.76 -8.96 -13.87
N VAL A 22 16.57 -8.47 -15.10
CA VAL A 22 15.53 -8.96 -16.00
C VAL A 22 15.78 -10.42 -16.36
N ALA A 23 17.04 -10.83 -16.62
CA ALA A 23 17.38 -12.21 -16.90
C ALA A 23 17.04 -13.14 -15.72
N LEU A 24 17.35 -12.74 -14.48
CA LEU A 24 16.99 -13.51 -13.27
C LEU A 24 15.47 -13.63 -13.09
N ILE A 25 14.72 -12.57 -13.36
CA ILE A 25 13.24 -12.60 -13.30
C ILE A 25 12.71 -13.56 -14.37
N ASP A 26 13.22 -13.52 -15.59
CA ASP A 26 12.80 -14.37 -16.70
C ASP A 26 13.14 -15.84 -16.47
N GLU A 27 14.21 -16.14 -15.72
CA GLU A 27 14.55 -17.46 -15.24
C GLU A 27 13.63 -17.94 -14.11
N GLY A 28 12.75 -17.09 -13.61
CA GLY A 28 11.78 -17.42 -12.54
C GLY A 28 12.34 -17.30 -11.13
N ALA A 29 13.42 -16.55 -10.93
CA ALA A 29 13.88 -16.19 -9.58
C ALA A 29 12.88 -15.20 -8.94
N THR A 30 12.63 -15.38 -7.65
CA THR A 30 11.72 -14.50 -6.89
C THR A 30 12.45 -13.24 -6.42
N ILE A 31 11.70 -12.16 -6.19
CA ILE A 31 12.28 -10.89 -5.73
C ILE A 31 13.08 -11.05 -4.42
N PRO A 32 12.58 -11.73 -3.35
CA PRO A 32 13.35 -11.92 -2.13
C PRO A 32 14.67 -12.70 -2.37
N PHE A 33 14.66 -13.71 -3.25
CA PHE A 33 15.85 -14.47 -3.60
C PHE A 33 16.89 -13.60 -4.33
N ILE A 34 16.46 -12.78 -5.30
CA ILE A 34 17.34 -11.86 -6.03
C ILE A 34 17.95 -10.85 -5.05
N ALA A 35 17.12 -10.21 -4.21
CA ALA A 35 17.55 -9.20 -3.24
C ALA A 35 18.59 -9.74 -2.25
N ARG A 36 18.42 -10.99 -1.80
CA ARG A 36 19.29 -11.57 -0.77
C ARG A 36 20.51 -12.30 -1.33
N TYR A 37 20.37 -13.09 -2.40
CA TYR A 37 21.38 -14.03 -2.85
C TYR A 37 21.99 -13.73 -4.23
N ARG A 38 21.60 -12.65 -4.90
CA ARG A 38 22.13 -12.26 -6.21
C ARG A 38 22.62 -10.80 -6.23
N LYS A 39 23.09 -10.31 -5.07
CA LYS A 39 23.53 -8.92 -4.85
C LYS A 39 24.65 -8.50 -5.80
N GLU A 40 25.64 -9.35 -6.06
CA GLU A 40 26.75 -9.04 -6.97
C GLU A 40 26.25 -8.81 -8.39
N VAL A 41 25.33 -9.65 -8.85
CA VAL A 41 24.82 -9.64 -10.22
C VAL A 41 23.93 -8.42 -10.48
N THR A 42 23.15 -8.02 -9.46
CA THR A 42 22.23 -6.89 -9.55
C THR A 42 22.82 -5.57 -9.05
N GLY A 43 24.02 -5.60 -8.44
CA GLY A 43 24.63 -4.42 -7.82
C GLY A 43 23.91 -3.99 -6.55
N SER A 44 23.45 -4.95 -5.73
CA SER A 44 22.82 -4.77 -4.43
C SER A 44 21.50 -3.96 -4.47
N LEU A 45 20.67 -4.18 -5.50
CA LEU A 45 19.32 -3.64 -5.52
C LEU A 45 18.49 -4.24 -4.37
N ASP A 46 17.77 -3.39 -3.67
CA ASP A 46 16.88 -3.82 -2.59
C ASP A 46 15.54 -4.39 -3.13
N ASP A 47 14.76 -5.00 -2.24
CA ASP A 47 13.48 -5.63 -2.54
C ASP A 47 12.46 -4.65 -3.12
N GLN A 48 12.43 -3.40 -2.65
CA GLN A 48 11.50 -2.38 -3.14
C GLN A 48 11.83 -1.96 -4.57
N ILE A 49 13.09 -1.62 -4.85
CA ILE A 49 13.55 -1.25 -6.20
C ILE A 49 13.31 -2.40 -7.18
N LEU A 50 13.59 -3.64 -6.76
CA LEU A 50 13.35 -4.83 -7.59
C LEU A 50 11.87 -5.04 -7.92
N ARG A 51 10.95 -4.79 -6.97
CA ARG A 51 9.51 -4.87 -7.21
C ARG A 51 9.04 -3.77 -8.16
N GLU A 52 9.43 -2.53 -7.90
CA GLU A 52 9.09 -1.40 -8.78
C GLU A 52 9.60 -1.62 -10.21
N LEU A 53 10.82 -2.16 -10.37
CA LEU A 53 11.40 -2.51 -11.66
C LEU A 53 10.61 -3.62 -12.35
N ASN A 54 10.20 -4.67 -11.62
CA ASN A 54 9.40 -5.77 -12.15
C ASN A 54 8.00 -5.30 -12.58
N ASP A 55 7.34 -4.46 -11.78
CA ASP A 55 6.05 -3.87 -12.13
C ASP A 55 6.15 -3.03 -13.39
N ARG A 56 7.21 -2.21 -13.48
CA ARG A 56 7.46 -1.37 -14.65
C ARG A 56 7.84 -2.17 -15.89
N LEU A 57 8.64 -3.23 -15.74
CA LEU A 57 8.95 -4.19 -16.80
C LEU A 57 7.68 -4.83 -17.36
N THR A 58 6.79 -5.27 -16.48
CA THR A 58 5.50 -5.85 -16.85
C THR A 58 4.63 -4.85 -17.62
N TYR A 59 4.56 -3.60 -17.15
CA TYR A 59 3.86 -2.54 -17.87
C TYR A 59 4.44 -2.31 -19.27
N MET A 60 5.78 -2.20 -19.39
CA MET A 60 6.43 -1.97 -20.68
C MET A 60 6.24 -3.14 -21.66
N ARG A 61 6.27 -4.37 -21.18
CA ARG A 61 5.95 -5.56 -21.98
C ARG A 61 4.52 -5.55 -22.48
N ASN A 62 3.57 -5.18 -21.63
CA ASN A 62 2.17 -5.03 -22.02
C ASN A 62 1.98 -3.91 -23.05
N LEU A 63 2.69 -2.79 -22.89
CA LEU A 63 2.68 -1.69 -23.86
C LEU A 63 3.19 -2.14 -25.23
N GLU A 64 4.35 -2.82 -25.30
CA GLU A 64 4.89 -3.31 -26.57
C GLU A 64 3.98 -4.38 -27.21
N LYS A 65 3.42 -5.28 -26.41
CA LYS A 65 2.40 -6.22 -26.89
C LYS A 65 1.20 -5.49 -27.50
N ARG A 66 0.71 -4.46 -26.82
CA ARG A 66 -0.42 -3.66 -27.32
C ARG A 66 -0.11 -2.93 -28.62
N LYS A 67 1.11 -2.37 -28.73
CA LYS A 67 1.59 -1.77 -29.98
C LYS A 67 1.55 -2.78 -31.13
N GLU A 68 2.00 -4.00 -30.90
CA GLU A 68 2.00 -5.05 -31.93
C GLU A 68 0.58 -5.46 -32.34
N GLU A 69 -0.34 -5.58 -31.38
CA GLU A 69 -1.76 -5.83 -31.66
C GLU A 69 -2.36 -4.72 -32.53
N VAL A 70 -2.03 -3.46 -32.22
CA VAL A 70 -2.50 -2.28 -32.97
C VAL A 70 -1.87 -2.24 -34.37
N ARG A 71 -0.58 -2.52 -34.53
CA ARG A 71 0.06 -2.65 -35.84
C ARG A 71 -0.63 -3.68 -36.72
N THR A 72 -0.84 -4.87 -36.17
CA THR A 72 -1.51 -5.96 -36.87
C THR A 72 -2.90 -5.53 -37.33
N ALA A 73 -3.70 -4.97 -36.42
CA ALA A 73 -5.07 -4.57 -36.72
C ALA A 73 -5.19 -3.45 -37.77
N ILE A 74 -4.22 -2.51 -37.80
CA ILE A 74 -4.20 -1.44 -38.83
C ILE A 74 -3.69 -1.99 -40.19
N THR A 75 -2.70 -2.90 -40.15
CA THR A 75 -2.17 -3.54 -41.37
C THR A 75 -3.21 -4.42 -42.05
N GLU A 76 -3.99 -5.20 -41.26
CA GLU A 76 -5.10 -5.99 -41.79
C GLU A 76 -6.20 -5.14 -42.46
N GLN A 77 -6.29 -3.87 -42.09
CA GLN A 77 -7.20 -2.90 -42.74
C GLN A 77 -6.58 -2.22 -43.98
N GLU A 78 -5.33 -2.57 -44.34
CA GLU A 78 -4.56 -1.94 -45.43
C GLU A 78 -4.38 -0.43 -45.26
N LYS A 79 -4.38 0.07 -44.01
CA LYS A 79 -4.28 1.50 -43.66
C LYS A 79 -2.96 1.90 -42.98
N MET A 80 -1.99 0.99 -42.84
CA MET A 80 -0.70 1.29 -42.25
C MET A 80 0.10 2.19 -43.17
N THR A 81 0.56 3.33 -42.63
CA THR A 81 1.49 4.26 -43.29
C THR A 81 2.76 4.41 -42.48
N PRO A 82 3.88 4.91 -43.09
CA PRO A 82 5.13 5.14 -42.33
C PRO A 82 4.97 6.09 -41.15
N GLU A 83 4.07 7.07 -41.26
CA GLU A 83 3.79 8.05 -40.19
C GLU A 83 3.07 7.37 -39.02
N ILE A 84 2.06 6.51 -39.30
CA ILE A 84 1.33 5.76 -38.27
C ILE A 84 2.30 4.77 -37.59
N GLU A 85 3.11 4.06 -38.37
CA GLU A 85 4.12 3.14 -37.80
C GLU A 85 5.11 3.87 -36.89
N SER A 86 5.58 5.06 -37.29
CA SER A 86 6.43 5.91 -36.47
C SER A 86 5.72 6.37 -35.20
N ALA A 87 4.44 6.79 -35.28
CA ALA A 87 3.64 7.22 -34.16
C ALA A 87 3.43 6.08 -33.16
N VAL A 88 3.03 4.88 -33.60
CA VAL A 88 2.86 3.71 -32.74
C VAL A 88 4.18 3.32 -32.07
N SER A 89 5.29 3.33 -32.82
CA SER A 89 6.61 2.99 -32.30
C SER A 89 7.07 3.97 -31.22
N SER A 90 6.80 5.28 -31.39
CA SER A 90 7.23 6.34 -30.48
C SER A 90 6.31 6.52 -29.27
N ALA A 91 5.10 5.96 -29.27
CA ALA A 91 4.16 6.06 -28.14
C ALA A 91 4.80 5.52 -26.85
N GLU A 92 4.69 6.26 -25.76
CA GLU A 92 5.27 5.93 -24.45
C GLU A 92 4.24 5.40 -23.45
N THR A 93 2.96 5.59 -23.74
CA THR A 93 1.85 5.15 -22.89
C THR A 93 0.80 4.37 -23.66
N LEU A 94 0.03 3.54 -22.93
CA LEU A 94 -1.12 2.84 -23.50
C LEU A 94 -2.17 3.82 -24.05
N VAL A 95 -2.34 4.96 -23.40
CA VAL A 95 -3.29 6.00 -23.81
C VAL A 95 -2.92 6.57 -25.18
N GLU A 96 -1.63 6.85 -25.41
CA GLU A 96 -1.14 7.32 -26.73
C GLU A 96 -1.36 6.26 -27.83
N VAL A 97 -1.12 5.00 -27.53
CA VAL A 97 -1.39 3.89 -28.47
C VAL A 97 -2.88 3.80 -28.79
N GLU A 98 -3.75 3.94 -27.80
CA GLU A 98 -5.21 3.90 -28.00
C GLU A 98 -5.71 5.12 -28.78
N ASP A 99 -5.13 6.31 -28.57
CA ASP A 99 -5.48 7.50 -29.36
C ASP A 99 -5.08 7.34 -30.83
N ILE A 100 -3.90 6.77 -31.11
CA ILE A 100 -3.45 6.46 -32.49
C ILE A 100 -4.36 5.41 -33.14
N TYR A 101 -4.78 4.40 -32.41
CA TYR A 101 -5.64 3.33 -32.90
C TYR A 101 -7.11 3.77 -33.09
N ARG A 102 -7.53 4.85 -32.45
CA ARG A 102 -8.93 5.31 -32.38
C ARG A 102 -9.63 5.46 -33.76
N PRO A 103 -9.00 6.06 -34.80
CA PRO A 103 -9.60 6.16 -36.14
C PRO A 103 -9.85 4.79 -36.80
N PHE A 104 -9.07 3.77 -36.43
CA PHE A 104 -9.10 2.43 -37.05
C PHE A 104 -9.93 1.42 -36.25
N ARG A 105 -10.39 1.80 -35.06
CA ARG A 105 -11.19 0.93 -34.18
C ARG A 105 -12.59 0.75 -34.80
N PRO A 106 -13.12 -0.48 -34.85
CA PRO A 106 -14.51 -0.71 -35.24
C PRO A 106 -15.47 0.13 -34.39
N LYS A 107 -16.16 1.07 -35.00
CA LYS A 107 -17.11 1.94 -34.31
C LYS A 107 -18.53 1.36 -34.44
N ARG A 108 -19.34 1.53 -33.41
CA ARG A 108 -20.79 1.33 -33.51
C ARG A 108 -21.34 2.38 -34.47
N ARG A 109 -22.58 2.14 -34.97
CA ARG A 109 -23.27 3.07 -35.89
C ARG A 109 -23.30 4.49 -35.32
N THR A 110 -22.40 5.37 -35.81
CA THR A 110 -22.25 6.77 -35.39
C THR A 110 -23.00 7.68 -36.36
N ARG A 111 -23.28 8.95 -35.99
CA ARG A 111 -23.85 9.95 -36.89
C ARG A 111 -22.95 10.15 -38.11
N ALA A 112 -21.66 10.27 -37.91
CA ALA A 112 -20.67 10.37 -38.99
C ALA A 112 -20.62 9.13 -39.85
N GLY A 113 -20.68 7.91 -39.28
CA GLY A 113 -20.78 6.66 -40.04
C GLY A 113 -22.00 6.61 -40.92
N ILE A 114 -23.18 6.99 -40.42
CA ILE A 114 -24.41 7.09 -41.20
C ILE A 114 -24.25 8.13 -42.32
N ALA A 115 -23.63 9.29 -42.07
CA ALA A 115 -23.39 10.32 -43.04
C ALA A 115 -22.41 9.85 -44.15
N ARG A 116 -21.39 9.08 -43.82
CA ARG A 116 -20.47 8.45 -44.80
C ARG A 116 -21.19 7.40 -45.66
N GLU A 117 -22.04 6.54 -45.05
CA GLU A 117 -22.88 5.59 -45.79
C GLU A 117 -23.79 6.30 -46.78
N LYS A 118 -24.28 7.48 -46.45
CA LYS A 118 -25.10 8.33 -47.33
C LYS A 118 -24.30 9.02 -48.46
N GLY A 119 -22.95 8.98 -48.39
CA GLY A 119 -22.05 9.56 -49.38
C GLY A 119 -21.70 11.03 -49.16
N LEU A 120 -21.78 11.55 -47.93
CA LEU A 120 -21.51 12.94 -47.58
C LEU A 120 -20.02 13.26 -47.29
N GLU A 121 -19.13 12.27 -47.33
CA GLU A 121 -17.71 12.45 -47.10
C GLU A 121 -17.02 13.47 -48.03
N PRO A 122 -17.30 13.48 -49.38
CA PRO A 122 -16.72 14.50 -50.27
C PRO A 122 -17.16 15.93 -49.89
N LEU A 123 -18.41 16.13 -49.44
CA LEU A 123 -18.86 17.41 -48.96
C LEU A 123 -18.12 17.87 -47.69
N ALA A 124 -17.87 16.94 -46.76
CA ALA A 124 -17.06 17.23 -45.56
C ALA A 124 -15.63 17.64 -45.91
N VAL A 125 -14.99 16.99 -46.90
CA VAL A 125 -13.66 17.37 -47.40
C VAL A 125 -13.65 18.78 -47.97
N ILE A 126 -14.63 19.11 -48.86
CA ILE A 126 -14.72 20.45 -49.46
C ILE A 126 -14.90 21.53 -48.39
N ILE A 127 -15.74 21.30 -47.36
CA ILE A 127 -15.93 22.23 -46.26
C ILE A 127 -14.63 22.39 -45.44
N MET A 128 -13.88 21.30 -45.20
CA MET A 128 -12.61 21.31 -44.45
C MET A 128 -11.48 22.04 -45.20
N GLU A 129 -11.49 22.10 -46.54
CA GLU A 129 -10.53 22.88 -47.32
C GLU A 129 -10.68 24.38 -47.12
N GLN A 130 -11.88 24.87 -46.72
CA GLN A 130 -12.21 26.28 -46.44
C GLN A 130 -11.86 27.23 -47.59
N GLY A 131 -12.06 26.79 -48.84
CA GLY A 131 -11.76 27.58 -50.02
C GLY A 131 -12.50 28.95 -50.04
N ASN A 132 -11.79 30.04 -50.35
CA ASN A 132 -12.34 31.40 -50.30
C ASN A 132 -13.52 31.66 -51.23
N SER A 133 -13.64 30.93 -52.32
CA SER A 133 -14.74 31.00 -53.30
C SER A 133 -15.83 29.96 -53.08
N THR A 134 -15.70 29.10 -52.09
CA THR A 134 -16.60 27.97 -51.84
C THR A 134 -17.80 28.41 -50.99
N ASN A 135 -19.01 28.37 -51.59
CA ASN A 135 -20.24 28.51 -50.82
C ASN A 135 -20.76 27.09 -50.48
N PRO A 136 -20.75 26.70 -49.19
CA PRO A 136 -21.13 25.36 -48.77
C PRO A 136 -22.60 24.99 -49.10
N GLU A 137 -23.50 25.98 -49.09
CA GLU A 137 -24.89 25.75 -49.45
C GLU A 137 -25.06 25.40 -50.96
N THR A 138 -24.30 26.09 -51.83
CA THR A 138 -24.33 25.81 -53.27
C THR A 138 -23.76 24.43 -53.56
N VAL A 139 -22.65 24.04 -52.93
CA VAL A 139 -22.06 22.72 -53.13
C VAL A 139 -22.95 21.62 -52.54
N ALA A 140 -23.62 21.85 -51.43
CA ALA A 140 -24.50 20.88 -50.80
C ALA A 140 -25.75 20.51 -51.61
N VAL A 141 -26.13 21.31 -52.62
CA VAL A 141 -27.24 20.99 -53.52
C VAL A 141 -26.99 19.68 -54.23
N ASP A 142 -25.76 19.42 -54.67
CA ASP A 142 -25.40 18.21 -55.43
C ASP A 142 -25.46 16.92 -54.59
N PHE A 143 -25.54 17.05 -53.29
CA PHE A 143 -25.61 15.95 -52.33
C PHE A 143 -27.02 15.69 -51.82
N VAL A 144 -28.01 16.49 -52.19
CA VAL A 144 -29.44 16.25 -51.85
C VAL A 144 -29.96 15.04 -52.61
N ASN A 145 -30.39 14.01 -51.87
CA ASN A 145 -30.89 12.78 -52.47
C ASN A 145 -31.90 12.13 -51.51
N ALA A 146 -33.17 12.13 -51.93
CA ALA A 146 -34.27 11.57 -51.14
C ALA A 146 -34.16 10.05 -50.93
N GLU A 147 -33.59 9.31 -51.91
CA GLU A 147 -33.40 7.86 -51.80
C GLU A 147 -32.33 7.50 -50.71
N LYS A 148 -31.38 8.40 -50.50
CA LYS A 148 -30.38 8.27 -49.46
C LYS A 148 -30.77 8.97 -48.15
N GLU A 149 -32.04 9.33 -48.00
CA GLU A 149 -32.56 10.06 -46.83
C GLU A 149 -31.83 11.41 -46.58
N ILE A 150 -31.52 12.14 -47.66
CA ILE A 150 -30.98 13.50 -47.59
C ILE A 150 -32.00 14.43 -48.29
N PRO A 151 -33.05 14.87 -47.57
CA PRO A 151 -34.17 15.59 -48.19
C PRO A 151 -33.86 17.04 -48.57
N ASP A 152 -32.86 17.64 -47.91
CA ASP A 152 -32.53 19.06 -48.06
C ASP A 152 -31.06 19.37 -47.83
N ILE A 153 -30.66 20.58 -48.22
CA ILE A 153 -29.29 21.13 -48.05
C ILE A 153 -28.85 21.13 -46.59
N LYS A 154 -29.75 21.46 -45.67
CA LYS A 154 -29.44 21.53 -44.23
C LYS A 154 -29.05 20.15 -43.70
N THR A 155 -29.74 19.10 -44.11
CA THR A 155 -29.43 17.71 -43.75
C THR A 155 -28.10 17.27 -44.34
N ALA A 156 -27.77 17.68 -45.58
CA ALA A 156 -26.48 17.39 -46.21
C ALA A 156 -25.33 18.08 -45.44
N ILE A 157 -25.45 19.36 -45.13
CA ILE A 157 -24.46 20.11 -44.37
C ILE A 157 -24.30 19.54 -42.95
N GLN A 158 -25.40 19.20 -42.25
CA GLN A 158 -25.32 18.62 -40.91
C GLN A 158 -24.59 17.27 -40.94
N GLY A 159 -24.84 16.41 -41.93
CA GLY A 159 -24.12 15.16 -42.08
C GLY A 159 -22.62 15.37 -42.34
N ALA A 160 -22.26 16.35 -43.18
CA ALA A 160 -20.85 16.71 -43.39
C ALA A 160 -20.20 17.24 -42.11
N MET A 161 -20.92 18.06 -41.34
CA MET A 161 -20.43 18.55 -40.02
C MET A 161 -20.24 17.40 -39.00
N ASP A 162 -21.13 16.40 -38.99
CA ASP A 162 -21.00 15.24 -38.13
C ASP A 162 -19.73 14.41 -38.46
N ILE A 163 -19.39 14.30 -39.79
CA ILE A 163 -18.14 13.67 -40.24
C ILE A 163 -16.94 14.49 -39.76
N ILE A 164 -16.92 15.80 -40.00
CA ILE A 164 -15.86 16.69 -39.59
C ILE A 164 -15.67 16.63 -38.08
N ALA A 165 -16.74 16.63 -37.28
CA ALA A 165 -16.67 16.55 -35.83
C ALA A 165 -16.05 15.23 -35.35
N GLU A 166 -16.35 14.10 -36.03
CA GLU A 166 -15.75 12.81 -35.68
C GLU A 166 -14.26 12.78 -36.07
N ASP A 167 -13.88 13.27 -37.24
CA ASP A 167 -12.48 13.32 -37.69
C ASP A 167 -11.62 14.19 -36.78
N ILE A 168 -12.13 15.34 -36.32
CA ILE A 168 -11.48 16.18 -35.28
C ILE A 168 -11.35 15.41 -33.97
N SER A 169 -12.35 14.63 -33.57
CA SER A 169 -12.33 13.89 -32.31
C SER A 169 -11.33 12.73 -32.30
N ASP A 170 -10.96 12.25 -33.48
CA ASP A 170 -10.02 11.14 -33.64
C ASP A 170 -8.57 11.58 -33.79
N ASP A 171 -8.30 12.89 -33.82
CA ASP A 171 -6.95 13.45 -33.89
C ASP A 171 -6.19 13.22 -32.58
N ALA A 172 -5.21 12.33 -32.61
CA ALA A 172 -4.41 11.94 -31.44
C ALA A 172 -3.59 13.13 -30.86
N GLU A 173 -3.04 14.00 -31.71
CA GLU A 173 -2.24 15.17 -31.28
C GLU A 173 -3.13 16.23 -30.63
N LEU A 174 -4.32 16.47 -31.16
CA LEU A 174 -5.29 17.37 -30.54
C LEU A 174 -5.72 16.84 -29.17
N ARG A 175 -6.03 15.54 -29.07
CA ARG A 175 -6.40 14.88 -27.80
C ARG A 175 -5.29 15.01 -26.78
N LYS A 176 -4.03 14.77 -27.18
CA LYS A 176 -2.85 14.94 -26.33
C LYS A 176 -2.72 16.38 -25.81
N SER A 177 -2.88 17.37 -26.68
CA SER A 177 -2.80 18.80 -26.32
C SER A 177 -3.91 19.20 -25.35
N LEU A 178 -5.16 18.75 -25.58
CA LEU A 178 -6.29 19.03 -24.69
C LEU A 178 -6.16 18.32 -23.34
N ARG A 179 -5.65 17.10 -23.32
CA ARG A 179 -5.37 16.33 -22.09
C ARG A 179 -4.31 17.05 -21.24
N SER A 180 -3.23 17.50 -21.86
CA SER A 180 -2.18 18.30 -21.18
C SER A 180 -2.75 19.58 -20.60
N ALA A 181 -3.53 20.33 -21.39
CA ALA A 181 -4.18 21.55 -20.94
C ALA A 181 -5.15 21.30 -19.77
N LEU A 182 -5.94 20.20 -19.81
CA LEU A 182 -6.85 19.83 -18.73
C LEU A 182 -6.11 19.42 -17.46
N SER A 183 -5.00 18.66 -17.57
CA SER A 183 -4.15 18.26 -16.44
C SER A 183 -3.48 19.45 -15.77
N GLU A 184 -3.01 20.45 -16.55
CA GLU A 184 -2.26 21.59 -16.03
C GLU A 184 -3.17 22.74 -15.51
N LYS A 185 -4.23 23.06 -16.27
CA LYS A 185 -5.10 24.23 -16.04
C LYS A 185 -6.51 23.87 -15.61
N GLY A 186 -6.88 22.60 -15.69
CA GLY A 186 -8.21 22.12 -15.31
C GLY A 186 -8.50 22.29 -13.83
N MET A 187 -9.79 22.39 -13.52
CA MET A 187 -10.31 22.48 -12.16
C MET A 187 -11.18 21.26 -11.87
N ILE A 188 -10.91 20.56 -10.76
CA ILE A 188 -11.87 19.59 -10.23
C ILE A 188 -12.94 20.35 -9.44
N ILE A 189 -14.19 20.00 -9.66
CA ILE A 189 -15.36 20.64 -9.05
C ILE A 189 -16.19 19.54 -8.40
N SER A 190 -16.50 19.74 -7.12
CA SER A 190 -17.39 18.90 -6.35
C SER A 190 -18.61 19.69 -5.90
N LYS A 191 -19.79 19.17 -6.13
CA LYS A 191 -21.07 19.77 -5.69
C LYS A 191 -21.89 18.72 -4.95
N ALA A 192 -22.69 19.17 -3.97
CA ALA A 192 -23.66 18.31 -3.32
C ALA A 192 -24.70 17.80 -4.33
N SER A 193 -25.08 16.55 -4.22
CA SER A 193 -26.25 16.02 -4.92
C SER A 193 -27.53 16.56 -4.29
N ASP A 194 -27.54 16.70 -2.94
CA ASP A 194 -28.56 17.35 -2.15
C ASP A 194 -27.86 18.19 -1.07
N SER A 195 -28.05 19.52 -1.09
CA SER A 195 -27.38 20.46 -0.19
C SER A 195 -27.84 20.32 1.27
N ASP A 196 -29.02 19.79 1.49
CA ASP A 196 -29.64 19.66 2.81
C ASP A 196 -29.30 18.33 3.50
N ALA A 197 -28.72 17.37 2.74
CA ALA A 197 -28.31 16.09 3.29
C ALA A 197 -27.15 16.23 4.28
N GLU A 198 -27.24 15.67 5.47
CA GLU A 198 -26.12 15.57 6.40
C GLU A 198 -25.20 14.41 6.01
N SER A 199 -23.92 14.72 5.77
CA SER A 199 -22.91 13.69 5.48
C SER A 199 -21.52 14.11 5.98
N VAL A 200 -20.63 13.14 6.02
CA VAL A 200 -19.20 13.36 6.30
C VAL A 200 -18.49 14.15 5.17
N TYR A 201 -19.13 14.28 4.01
CA TYR A 201 -18.60 14.95 2.82
C TYR A 201 -18.96 16.44 2.75
N LYS A 202 -19.51 17.05 3.80
CA LYS A 202 -20.00 18.44 3.82
C LYS A 202 -18.94 19.45 3.34
N ASN A 203 -17.65 19.17 3.59
CA ASN A 203 -16.55 20.02 3.13
C ASN A 203 -16.36 20.03 1.60
N TYR A 204 -16.96 19.07 0.89
CA TYR A 204 -16.91 18.92 -0.56
C TYR A 204 -18.23 19.31 -1.26
N TYR A 205 -19.22 19.84 -0.55
CA TYR A 205 -20.52 20.21 -1.11
C TYR A 205 -20.46 21.39 -2.10
N ASP A 206 -19.49 22.29 -1.91
CA ASP A 206 -19.15 23.35 -2.86
C ASP A 206 -17.62 23.52 -2.80
N PHE A 207 -16.92 22.68 -3.55
CA PHE A 207 -15.46 22.60 -3.52
C PHE A 207 -14.90 22.65 -4.94
N SER A 208 -13.81 23.43 -5.11
CA SER A 208 -13.08 23.47 -6.38
C SER A 208 -11.60 23.74 -6.12
N GLU A 209 -10.73 23.00 -6.82
CA GLU A 209 -9.29 23.28 -6.83
C GLU A 209 -8.64 22.80 -8.15
N PRO A 210 -7.41 23.29 -8.48
CA PRO A 210 -6.70 22.83 -9.68
C PRO A 210 -6.43 21.32 -9.66
N VAL A 211 -6.68 20.61 -10.77
CA VAL A 211 -6.38 19.20 -10.96
C VAL A 211 -4.95 18.87 -10.56
N SER A 212 -3.97 19.68 -11.00
CA SER A 212 -2.55 19.50 -10.72
C SER A 212 -2.15 19.66 -9.23
N LYS A 213 -3.04 20.20 -8.39
CA LYS A 213 -2.78 20.46 -6.96
C LYS A 213 -3.66 19.65 -6.02
N THR A 214 -4.60 18.86 -6.55
CA THR A 214 -5.52 18.07 -5.74
C THR A 214 -4.78 16.96 -5.01
N ALA A 215 -4.87 16.96 -3.69
CA ALA A 215 -4.23 15.95 -2.85
C ALA A 215 -4.95 14.59 -2.99
N ASN A 216 -4.19 13.48 -2.96
CA ASN A 216 -4.69 12.12 -3.18
C ASN A 216 -5.85 11.74 -2.24
N HIS A 217 -5.77 12.07 -0.95
CA HIS A 217 -6.84 11.79 0.00
C HIS A 217 -8.16 12.52 -0.31
N ARG A 218 -8.09 13.71 -0.96
CA ARG A 218 -9.29 14.44 -1.39
C ARG A 218 -9.93 13.78 -2.61
N VAL A 219 -9.11 13.28 -3.55
CA VAL A 219 -9.61 12.51 -4.70
C VAL A 219 -10.40 11.31 -4.19
N LEU A 220 -9.83 10.51 -3.28
CA LEU A 220 -10.48 9.33 -2.74
C LEU A 220 -11.74 9.65 -1.92
N ALA A 221 -11.72 10.75 -1.16
CA ALA A 221 -12.90 11.21 -0.42
C ALA A 221 -14.05 11.62 -1.36
N MET A 222 -13.72 12.37 -2.43
CA MET A 222 -14.69 12.79 -3.44
C MET A 222 -15.25 11.59 -4.22
N ASP A 223 -14.40 10.67 -4.66
CA ASP A 223 -14.82 9.45 -5.37
C ASP A 223 -15.76 8.59 -4.51
N ARG A 224 -15.46 8.43 -3.21
CA ARG A 224 -16.36 7.74 -2.29
C ARG A 224 -17.68 8.50 -2.10
N GLY A 225 -17.64 9.81 -1.92
CA GLY A 225 -18.84 10.64 -1.78
C GLY A 225 -19.73 10.60 -3.02
N GLU A 226 -19.16 10.52 -4.22
CA GLU A 226 -19.88 10.33 -5.48
C GLU A 226 -20.50 8.93 -5.57
N LYS A 227 -19.73 7.89 -5.23
CA LYS A 227 -20.20 6.49 -5.19
C LYS A 227 -21.35 6.28 -4.21
N GLU A 228 -21.32 6.97 -3.07
CA GLU A 228 -22.38 6.97 -2.06
C GLU A 228 -23.57 7.88 -2.42
N GLY A 229 -23.48 8.66 -3.50
CA GLY A 229 -24.54 9.51 -4.02
C GLY A 229 -24.66 10.89 -3.38
N PHE A 230 -23.75 11.27 -2.48
CA PHE A 230 -23.75 12.58 -1.83
C PHE A 230 -23.13 13.69 -2.69
N LEU A 231 -22.20 13.34 -3.56
CA LEU A 231 -21.47 14.30 -4.38
C LEU A 231 -21.68 14.06 -5.88
N LYS A 232 -21.52 15.13 -6.65
CA LYS A 232 -21.35 15.11 -8.11
C LYS A 232 -20.01 15.73 -8.41
N ILE A 233 -19.12 14.94 -9.03
CA ILE A 233 -17.75 15.36 -9.34
C ILE A 233 -17.61 15.56 -10.83
N SER A 234 -17.01 16.67 -11.23
CA SER A 234 -16.66 16.98 -12.61
C SER A 234 -15.30 17.64 -12.70
N VAL A 235 -14.69 17.56 -13.86
CA VAL A 235 -13.49 18.36 -14.16
C VAL A 235 -13.89 19.36 -15.23
N SER A 236 -13.38 20.59 -15.13
CA SER A 236 -13.65 21.62 -16.13
C SER A 236 -12.35 22.25 -16.61
N LEU A 237 -12.36 22.67 -17.89
CA LEU A 237 -11.35 23.51 -18.49
C LEU A 237 -12.06 24.77 -18.98
N ASP A 238 -11.39 25.90 -18.84
CA ASP A 238 -11.92 27.14 -19.40
C ASP A 238 -12.20 26.97 -20.91
N GLU A 239 -13.43 27.33 -21.31
CA GLU A 239 -13.91 27.08 -22.68
C GLU A 239 -13.06 27.83 -23.73
N SER A 240 -12.53 29.01 -23.38
CA SER A 240 -11.63 29.76 -24.27
C SER A 240 -10.32 29.01 -24.51
N THR A 241 -9.73 28.43 -23.47
CA THR A 241 -8.49 27.63 -23.60
C THR A 241 -8.68 26.43 -24.51
N ALA A 242 -9.80 25.72 -24.39
CA ALA A 242 -10.09 24.56 -25.23
C ALA A 242 -10.36 24.95 -26.68
N THR A 243 -11.17 26.01 -26.88
CA THR A 243 -11.51 26.50 -28.23
C THR A 243 -10.31 27.08 -28.94
N ASP A 244 -9.42 27.81 -28.27
CA ASP A 244 -8.19 28.34 -28.87
C ASP A 244 -7.29 27.23 -29.41
N ILE A 245 -7.14 26.12 -28.69
CA ILE A 245 -6.37 24.95 -29.14
C ILE A 245 -7.01 24.33 -30.39
N ILE A 246 -8.34 24.13 -30.39
CA ILE A 246 -9.03 23.44 -31.47
C ILE A 246 -9.14 24.34 -32.71
N PHE A 247 -9.57 25.58 -32.52
CA PHE A 247 -9.76 26.51 -33.63
C PHE A 247 -8.44 26.93 -34.25
N GLY A 248 -7.38 27.09 -33.44
CA GLY A 248 -6.03 27.36 -33.96
C GLY A 248 -5.49 26.27 -34.89
N LYS A 249 -5.95 25.01 -34.72
CA LYS A 249 -5.56 23.90 -35.60
C LYS A 249 -6.45 23.76 -36.84
N TYR A 250 -7.76 23.94 -36.72
CA TYR A 250 -8.74 23.57 -37.74
C TYR A 250 -9.39 24.72 -38.46
N VAL A 251 -9.50 25.90 -37.85
CA VAL A 251 -10.15 27.06 -38.49
C VAL A 251 -9.08 27.91 -39.17
N LYS A 252 -8.97 27.75 -40.52
CA LYS A 252 -7.93 28.44 -41.32
C LYS A 252 -8.41 29.78 -41.86
N GLU A 253 -9.70 29.86 -42.23
CA GLU A 253 -10.27 31.00 -42.89
C GLU A 253 -11.54 31.50 -42.19
N ASN A 254 -11.79 32.79 -42.28
CA ASN A 254 -13.00 33.42 -41.72
C ASN A 254 -14.11 33.61 -42.76
N ASN A 255 -14.48 32.49 -43.41
CA ASN A 255 -15.53 32.41 -44.43
C ASN A 255 -16.67 31.47 -44.01
N SER A 256 -17.67 31.26 -44.84
CA SER A 256 -18.83 30.38 -44.54
C SER A 256 -18.44 28.93 -44.27
N CYS A 257 -17.42 28.38 -44.95
CA CYS A 257 -16.89 27.05 -44.67
C CYS A 257 -16.17 27.04 -43.34
N GLY A 258 -15.34 28.07 -43.02
CA GLY A 258 -14.68 28.21 -41.75
C GLY A 258 -15.63 28.32 -40.56
N GLU A 259 -16.80 28.95 -40.75
CA GLU A 259 -17.85 28.97 -39.70
C GLU A 259 -18.43 27.57 -39.45
N LEU A 260 -18.70 26.79 -40.52
CA LEU A 260 -19.15 25.41 -40.37
C LEU A 260 -18.11 24.52 -39.67
N VAL A 261 -16.83 24.68 -40.05
CA VAL A 261 -15.73 23.96 -39.36
C VAL A 261 -15.64 24.36 -37.90
N ARG A 262 -15.81 25.64 -37.56
CA ARG A 262 -15.84 26.12 -36.16
C ARG A 262 -16.98 25.49 -35.38
N ASN A 263 -18.16 25.41 -35.95
CA ASN A 263 -19.33 24.81 -35.35
C ASN A 263 -19.17 23.29 -35.18
N ALA A 264 -18.62 22.57 -36.18
CA ALA A 264 -18.28 21.16 -36.09
C ALA A 264 -17.21 20.88 -35.05
N ALA A 265 -16.19 21.73 -34.92
CA ALA A 265 -15.14 21.64 -33.94
C ALA A 265 -15.67 21.86 -32.50
N ALA A 266 -16.57 22.81 -32.30
CA ALA A 266 -17.25 23.03 -31.04
C ALA A 266 -18.11 21.84 -30.61
N ASP A 267 -18.87 21.24 -31.56
CA ASP A 267 -19.63 20.02 -31.31
C ASP A 267 -18.73 18.82 -30.99
N SER A 268 -17.63 18.66 -31.75
CA SER A 268 -16.63 17.65 -31.52
C SER A 268 -16.09 17.73 -30.08
N TYR A 269 -15.72 18.93 -29.62
CA TYR A 269 -15.25 19.14 -28.26
C TYR A 269 -16.31 18.76 -27.22
N LYS A 270 -17.49 19.37 -27.30
CA LYS A 270 -18.53 19.20 -26.27
C LYS A 270 -19.08 17.78 -26.19
N ARG A 271 -19.25 17.12 -27.33
CA ARG A 271 -19.93 15.84 -27.41
C ARG A 271 -19.00 14.63 -27.44
N LEU A 272 -17.83 14.73 -28.07
CA LEU A 272 -16.97 13.58 -28.33
C LEU A 272 -15.65 13.62 -27.53
N ILE A 273 -14.96 14.77 -27.49
CA ILE A 273 -13.62 14.85 -26.93
C ILE A 273 -13.68 15.05 -25.42
N PHE A 274 -14.31 16.12 -24.95
CA PHE A 274 -14.28 16.51 -23.55
C PHE A 274 -14.80 15.43 -22.59
N PRO A 275 -15.97 14.78 -22.83
CA PRO A 275 -16.46 13.72 -21.93
C PRO A 275 -15.53 12.49 -21.87
N SER A 276 -14.73 12.26 -22.91
CA SER A 276 -13.73 11.18 -22.93
C SER A 276 -12.51 11.56 -22.10
N ILE A 277 -11.93 12.75 -22.36
CA ILE A 277 -10.72 13.23 -21.66
C ILE A 277 -11.02 13.50 -20.19
N GLU A 278 -12.19 14.03 -19.85
CA GLU A 278 -12.61 14.20 -18.45
C GLU A 278 -12.59 12.88 -17.69
N ARG A 279 -13.17 11.83 -18.27
CA ARG A 279 -13.15 10.48 -17.67
C ARG A 279 -11.73 9.91 -17.55
N GLU A 280 -10.90 10.14 -18.56
CA GLU A 280 -9.48 9.72 -18.57
C GLU A 280 -8.73 10.41 -17.42
N ILE A 281 -8.81 11.74 -17.30
CA ILE A 281 -8.17 12.51 -16.23
C ILE A 281 -8.67 12.09 -14.84
N ARG A 282 -9.98 11.92 -14.67
CA ARG A 282 -10.53 11.44 -13.38
C ARG A 282 -10.02 10.05 -13.04
N SER A 283 -10.01 9.13 -14.02
CA SER A 283 -9.49 7.78 -13.83
C SER A 283 -8.00 7.78 -13.48
N GLU A 284 -7.21 8.66 -14.12
CA GLU A 284 -5.79 8.83 -13.81
C GLU A 284 -5.56 9.37 -12.40
N MET A 285 -6.33 10.39 -11.99
CA MET A 285 -6.28 10.93 -10.62
C MET A 285 -6.60 9.85 -9.58
N THR A 286 -7.67 9.09 -9.80
CA THR A 286 -8.07 7.98 -8.91
C THR A 286 -7.01 6.89 -8.87
N ALA A 287 -6.46 6.48 -10.02
CA ALA A 287 -5.41 5.46 -10.10
C ALA A 287 -4.13 5.90 -9.36
N LYS A 288 -3.70 7.15 -9.55
CA LYS A 288 -2.56 7.73 -8.84
C LYS A 288 -2.80 7.79 -7.33
N ALA A 289 -3.97 8.26 -6.91
CA ALA A 289 -4.33 8.34 -5.50
C ALA A 289 -4.40 6.95 -4.85
N ALA A 290 -4.92 5.95 -5.57
CA ALA A 290 -4.96 4.57 -5.12
C ALA A 290 -3.55 3.97 -4.96
N GLU A 291 -2.66 4.15 -5.94
CA GLU A 291 -1.29 3.60 -5.89
C GLU A 291 -0.49 4.19 -4.71
N GLU A 292 -0.57 5.51 -4.48
CA GLU A 292 0.09 6.14 -3.33
C GLU A 292 -0.49 5.66 -1.99
N SER A 293 -1.81 5.45 -1.91
CA SER A 293 -2.42 4.88 -0.71
C SER A 293 -2.00 3.42 -0.48
N ILE A 294 -1.89 2.62 -1.54
CA ILE A 294 -1.41 1.23 -1.45
C ILE A 294 0.03 1.19 -0.92
N LYS A 295 0.90 2.12 -1.32
CA LYS A 295 2.27 2.24 -0.76
C LYS A 295 2.25 2.49 0.75
N VAL A 296 1.37 3.38 1.22
CA VAL A 296 1.20 3.63 2.66
C VAL A 296 0.68 2.38 3.37
N PHE A 297 -0.29 1.67 2.80
CA PHE A 297 -0.81 0.41 3.37
C PHE A 297 0.27 -0.66 3.42
N ALA A 298 1.09 -0.77 2.38
CA ALA A 298 2.24 -1.67 2.34
C ALA A 298 3.24 -1.38 3.46
N SER A 299 3.57 -0.10 3.68
CA SER A 299 4.44 0.33 4.77
C SER A 299 3.84 0.01 6.14
N ASN A 300 2.56 0.33 6.36
CA ASN A 300 1.86 0.05 7.61
C ASN A 300 1.80 -1.47 7.89
N LEU A 301 1.52 -2.28 6.86
CA LEU A 301 1.52 -3.74 7.00
C LEU A 301 2.90 -4.29 7.36
N ARG A 302 3.96 -3.79 6.69
CA ARG A 302 5.35 -4.20 6.98
C ARG A 302 5.70 -3.96 8.45
N GLN A 303 5.38 -2.77 8.97
CA GLN A 303 5.63 -2.43 10.37
C GLN A 303 4.83 -3.31 11.33
N LEU A 304 3.58 -3.60 11.01
CA LEU A 304 2.73 -4.48 11.82
C LEU A 304 3.29 -5.92 11.88
N LEU A 305 3.75 -6.45 10.73
CA LEU A 305 4.31 -7.80 10.64
C LEU A 305 5.68 -7.93 11.32
N LEU A 306 6.49 -6.88 11.28
CA LEU A 306 7.84 -6.87 11.86
C LEU A 306 7.87 -6.43 13.32
N GLN A 307 6.73 -6.26 13.99
CA GLN A 307 6.72 -6.01 15.43
C GLN A 307 7.47 -7.11 16.19
N PRO A 308 8.25 -6.76 17.23
CA PRO A 308 9.02 -7.72 18.01
C PRO A 308 8.10 -8.75 18.69
N PRO A 309 8.41 -10.05 18.60
CA PRO A 309 7.65 -11.10 19.26
C PRO A 309 7.91 -11.11 20.77
N LEU A 310 6.91 -11.45 21.56
CA LEU A 310 7.03 -11.68 22.99
C LEU A 310 7.36 -13.16 23.24
N LYS A 311 8.65 -13.49 23.17
CA LYS A 311 9.15 -14.87 23.32
C LYS A 311 9.01 -15.39 24.77
N ASN A 312 8.90 -16.71 24.92
CA ASN A 312 8.92 -17.43 26.21
C ASN A 312 7.85 -16.98 27.23
N SER A 313 6.74 -16.44 26.77
CA SER A 313 5.66 -15.92 27.62
C SER A 313 4.43 -16.81 27.57
N VAL A 314 3.77 -17.01 28.71
CA VAL A 314 2.43 -17.58 28.79
C VAL A 314 1.43 -16.42 28.74
N ILE A 315 0.58 -16.43 27.70
CA ILE A 315 -0.28 -15.28 27.40
C ILE A 315 -1.74 -15.63 27.59
N LEU A 316 -2.49 -14.77 28.27
CA LEU A 316 -3.94 -14.83 28.38
C LEU A 316 -4.54 -13.80 27.40
N GLY A 317 -5.22 -14.28 26.37
CA GLY A 317 -5.92 -13.44 25.37
C GLY A 317 -7.35 -13.18 25.79
N LEU A 318 -7.76 -11.92 25.66
CA LEU A 318 -9.12 -11.45 25.89
C LEU A 318 -9.68 -10.89 24.57
N ASP A 319 -10.79 -11.50 24.10
CA ASP A 319 -11.59 -10.97 22.98
C ASP A 319 -12.82 -10.26 23.56
N PRO A 320 -12.85 -8.91 23.62
CA PRO A 320 -13.87 -8.16 24.29
C PRO A 320 -15.26 -8.28 23.66
N GLY A 321 -16.31 -8.32 24.46
CA GLY A 321 -17.67 -8.34 23.94
C GLY A 321 -18.72 -8.00 25.01
N TYR A 322 -19.67 -7.08 24.67
CA TYR A 322 -20.71 -6.63 25.59
C TYR A 322 -21.75 -7.69 25.90
N ARG A 323 -22.33 -8.30 24.87
CA ARG A 323 -23.54 -9.18 25.04
C ARG A 323 -23.17 -10.64 25.26
N THR A 324 -22.17 -11.14 24.56
CA THR A 324 -21.79 -12.56 24.58
C THR A 324 -20.71 -12.87 25.60
N GLY A 325 -20.26 -11.88 26.38
CA GLY A 325 -19.12 -11.97 27.26
C GLY A 325 -17.78 -11.89 26.53
N CYS A 326 -16.74 -11.61 27.28
CA CYS A 326 -15.35 -11.61 26.83
C CYS A 326 -14.86 -13.07 26.74
N LYS A 327 -14.33 -13.49 25.60
CA LYS A 327 -13.73 -14.82 25.41
C LYS A 327 -12.30 -14.78 25.89
N VAL A 328 -11.92 -15.87 26.56
CA VAL A 328 -10.60 -16.03 27.18
C VAL A 328 -9.92 -17.23 26.56
N ALA A 329 -8.65 -17.06 26.20
CA ALA A 329 -7.79 -18.17 25.81
C ALA A 329 -6.41 -18.01 26.47
N VAL A 330 -5.90 -19.07 27.08
CA VAL A 330 -4.55 -19.10 27.62
C VAL A 330 -3.68 -19.94 26.69
N ILE A 331 -2.56 -19.38 26.25
CA ILE A 331 -1.56 -20.07 25.43
C ILE A 331 -0.23 -20.19 26.14
N ASP A 332 0.50 -21.27 25.88
CA ASP A 332 1.86 -21.44 26.38
C ASP A 332 2.89 -20.70 25.50
N SER A 333 4.17 -20.83 25.85
CA SER A 333 5.29 -20.20 25.12
C SER A 333 5.45 -20.70 23.66
N THR A 334 4.77 -21.78 23.28
CA THR A 334 4.78 -22.33 21.91
C THR A 334 3.53 -21.96 21.11
N GLY A 335 2.59 -21.24 21.74
CA GLY A 335 1.29 -20.88 21.16
C GLY A 335 0.22 -21.98 21.24
N LYS A 336 0.50 -23.08 22.00
CA LYS A 336 -0.49 -24.14 22.26
C LYS A 336 -1.53 -23.63 23.25
N VAL A 337 -2.81 -23.90 22.98
CA VAL A 337 -3.89 -23.53 23.88
C VAL A 337 -3.89 -24.45 25.11
N LEU A 338 -3.84 -23.84 26.31
CA LEU A 338 -3.89 -24.53 27.60
C LEU A 338 -5.28 -24.53 28.21
N ALA A 339 -6.04 -23.44 28.03
CA ALA A 339 -7.39 -23.29 28.58
C ALA A 339 -8.17 -22.26 27.77
N THR A 340 -9.51 -22.39 27.79
CA THR A 340 -10.46 -21.40 27.28
C THR A 340 -11.59 -21.20 28.28
N ASP A 341 -12.15 -19.99 28.34
CA ASP A 341 -13.33 -19.65 29.20
C ASP A 341 -14.11 -18.47 28.59
N VAL A 342 -15.22 -18.13 29.21
CA VAL A 342 -16.00 -16.92 28.93
C VAL A 342 -16.23 -16.17 30.25
N VAL A 343 -15.92 -14.87 30.24
CA VAL A 343 -16.09 -13.98 31.40
C VAL A 343 -16.88 -12.72 30.99
N TYR A 344 -17.45 -12.05 31.99
CA TYR A 344 -18.24 -10.85 31.78
C TYR A 344 -17.54 -9.66 32.44
N CYS A 345 -16.70 -8.96 31.68
CA CYS A 345 -15.91 -7.84 32.16
C CYS A 345 -16.69 -6.52 32.19
N THR A 346 -17.71 -6.38 31.34
CA THR A 346 -18.32 -5.08 31.01
C THR A 346 -19.83 -4.98 31.30
N ALA A 347 -20.54 -6.08 31.27
CA ALA A 347 -21.98 -6.09 31.44
C ALA A 347 -22.43 -7.05 32.56
N GLY A 348 -23.16 -6.57 33.49
CA GLY A 348 -23.77 -7.43 34.53
C GLY A 348 -23.78 -6.83 35.92
N SER A 349 -24.39 -7.55 36.85
CA SER A 349 -24.37 -7.20 38.26
C SER A 349 -22.91 -7.26 38.78
N LYS A 350 -22.63 -6.54 39.88
CA LYS A 350 -21.37 -6.62 40.60
C LYS A 350 -20.92 -8.07 40.90
N THR A 351 -21.88 -8.97 41.05
CA THR A 351 -21.69 -10.41 41.28
C THR A 351 -21.00 -11.07 40.06
N ASN A 352 -21.38 -10.74 38.83
CA ASN A 352 -20.77 -11.32 37.61
C ASN A 352 -19.35 -10.84 37.40
N ILE A 353 -19.06 -9.57 37.71
CA ILE A 353 -17.71 -9.01 37.66
C ILE A 353 -16.79 -9.72 38.68
N GLY A 354 -17.24 -9.92 39.91
CA GLY A 354 -16.49 -10.64 40.94
C GLY A 354 -16.17 -12.09 40.56
N LEU A 355 -17.14 -12.80 39.95
CA LEU A 355 -16.95 -14.15 39.46
C LEU A 355 -15.94 -14.18 38.30
N SER A 356 -15.99 -13.19 37.42
CA SER A 356 -15.06 -13.05 36.29
C SER A 356 -13.62 -12.79 36.77
N LYS A 357 -13.44 -11.89 37.77
CA LYS A 357 -12.15 -11.65 38.41
C LYS A 357 -11.59 -12.93 39.02
N LYS A 358 -12.40 -13.71 39.74
CA LYS A 358 -11.99 -14.98 40.34
C LYS A 358 -11.53 -15.99 39.29
N LYS A 359 -12.30 -16.19 38.22
CA LYS A 359 -11.95 -17.09 37.11
C LYS A 359 -10.64 -16.74 36.46
N ILE A 360 -10.43 -15.45 36.10
CA ILE A 360 -9.18 -15.01 35.48
C ILE A 360 -8.00 -15.21 36.45
N THR A 361 -8.18 -14.88 37.75
CA THR A 361 -7.15 -15.11 38.77
C THR A 361 -6.76 -16.60 38.88
N GLU A 362 -7.75 -17.50 38.84
CA GLU A 362 -7.51 -18.95 38.85
C GLU A 362 -6.73 -19.40 37.61
N LEU A 363 -7.07 -18.91 36.41
CA LEU A 363 -6.34 -19.20 35.17
C LEU A 363 -4.91 -18.68 35.24
N ILE A 364 -4.70 -17.43 35.73
CA ILE A 364 -3.38 -16.84 35.90
C ILE A 364 -2.51 -17.68 36.83
N LYS A 365 -3.01 -18.06 37.99
CA LYS A 365 -2.26 -18.87 38.97
C LYS A 365 -1.99 -20.28 38.46
N LYS A 366 -2.98 -20.93 37.83
CA LYS A 366 -2.89 -22.31 37.34
C LYS A 366 -1.87 -22.48 36.22
N HIS A 367 -1.80 -21.50 35.31
CA HIS A 367 -0.97 -21.59 34.11
C HIS A 367 0.28 -20.69 34.13
N ASN A 368 0.54 -20.00 35.27
CA ASN A 368 1.65 -19.06 35.41
C ASN A 368 1.67 -17.99 34.29
N VAL A 369 0.50 -17.38 34.03
CA VAL A 369 0.36 -16.33 33.02
C VAL A 369 1.24 -15.15 33.38
N THR A 370 2.04 -14.68 32.41
CA THR A 370 2.94 -13.54 32.56
C THR A 370 2.42 -12.28 31.91
N THR A 371 1.56 -12.42 30.89
CA THR A 371 1.09 -11.30 30.10
C THR A 371 -0.39 -11.48 29.70
N ILE A 372 -1.12 -10.36 29.62
CA ILE A 372 -2.50 -10.35 29.14
C ILE A 372 -2.55 -9.56 27.83
N SER A 373 -3.14 -10.13 26.79
CA SER A 373 -3.39 -9.52 25.49
C SER A 373 -4.88 -9.19 25.36
N ILE A 374 -5.23 -7.94 25.08
CA ILE A 374 -6.61 -7.46 24.99
C ILE A 374 -6.87 -6.99 23.55
N GLY A 375 -7.89 -7.50 22.89
CA GLY A 375 -8.31 -7.02 21.57
C GLY A 375 -8.80 -5.57 21.62
N ASN A 376 -8.55 -4.78 20.56
CA ASN A 376 -8.89 -3.36 20.50
C ASN A 376 -10.29 -3.06 19.90
N GLY A 377 -11.19 -4.05 19.84
CA GLY A 377 -12.52 -3.88 19.30
C GLY A 377 -13.55 -3.34 20.29
N THR A 378 -14.80 -3.73 20.04
CA THR A 378 -15.93 -3.30 20.89
C THR A 378 -15.75 -3.76 22.33
N ALA A 379 -15.92 -2.86 23.32
CA ALA A 379 -15.71 -3.10 24.76
C ALA A 379 -14.23 -3.28 25.20
N SER A 380 -13.28 -2.91 24.35
CA SER A 380 -11.85 -3.00 24.68
C SER A 380 -11.47 -2.16 25.90
N ARG A 381 -11.99 -0.93 26.01
CA ARG A 381 -11.70 -0.01 27.13
C ARG A 381 -12.17 -0.55 28.46
N GLU A 382 -13.41 -1.01 28.52
CA GLU A 382 -13.98 -1.57 29.73
C GLU A 382 -13.26 -2.84 30.14
N THR A 383 -12.80 -3.65 29.17
CA THR A 383 -11.99 -4.83 29.42
C THR A 383 -10.58 -4.46 29.88
N GLU A 384 -9.97 -3.41 29.36
CA GLU A 384 -8.70 -2.86 29.80
C GLU A 384 -8.81 -2.35 31.24
N GLN A 385 -9.83 -1.55 31.55
CA GLN A 385 -10.08 -1.03 32.89
C GLN A 385 -10.29 -2.16 33.90
N PHE A 386 -11.13 -3.15 33.55
CA PHE A 386 -11.33 -4.35 34.34
C PHE A 386 -10.00 -5.09 34.61
N THR A 387 -9.16 -5.22 33.59
CA THR A 387 -7.85 -5.90 33.70
C THR A 387 -6.90 -5.14 34.61
N ALA A 388 -6.80 -3.82 34.47
CA ALA A 388 -5.97 -2.97 35.31
C ALA A 388 -6.40 -3.04 36.80
N GLU A 389 -7.71 -2.98 37.08
CA GLU A 389 -8.26 -3.15 38.43
C GLU A 389 -7.95 -4.55 38.99
N LEU A 390 -8.15 -5.60 38.20
CA LEU A 390 -7.86 -6.97 38.58
C LEU A 390 -6.38 -7.14 38.96
N LEU A 391 -5.47 -6.64 38.11
CA LEU A 391 -4.02 -6.77 38.35
C LEU A 391 -3.57 -6.07 39.64
N LYS A 392 -4.17 -4.92 39.98
CA LYS A 392 -3.94 -4.26 41.28
C LYS A 392 -4.41 -5.12 42.46
N GLU A 393 -5.58 -5.72 42.33
CA GLU A 393 -6.14 -6.55 43.42
C GLU A 393 -5.33 -7.81 43.67
N ILE A 394 -4.82 -8.46 42.61
CA ILE A 394 -4.08 -9.72 42.73
C ILE A 394 -2.55 -9.55 42.89
N SER A 395 -1.99 -8.36 42.66
CA SER A 395 -0.57 -8.08 42.77
C SER A 395 0.04 -8.51 44.12
N PRO A 396 -0.65 -8.36 45.29
CA PRO A 396 -0.11 -8.86 46.55
C PRO A 396 -0.08 -10.39 46.69
N GLU A 397 -0.85 -11.10 45.87
CA GLU A 397 -1.01 -12.55 45.97
C GLU A 397 -0.15 -13.32 44.96
N ILE A 398 0.41 -12.63 43.95
CA ILE A 398 1.17 -13.23 42.85
C ILE A 398 2.59 -12.70 42.87
N PRO A 399 3.62 -13.57 42.98
CA PRO A 399 5.02 -13.13 43.10
C PRO A 399 5.59 -12.51 41.83
N GLN A 400 5.02 -12.82 40.66
CA GLN A 400 5.47 -12.29 39.37
C GLN A 400 4.68 -11.06 38.95
N GLU A 401 5.33 -10.08 38.39
CA GLU A 401 4.68 -8.93 37.77
C GLU A 401 3.97 -9.36 36.52
N ILE A 402 2.64 -9.14 36.46
CA ILE A 402 1.84 -9.40 35.26
C ILE A 402 1.59 -8.07 34.55
N ARG A 403 1.81 -8.06 33.25
CA ARG A 403 1.62 -6.89 32.39
C ARG A 403 0.56 -7.15 31.34
N TYR A 404 0.00 -6.10 30.75
CA TYR A 404 -0.97 -6.24 29.69
C TYR A 404 -0.65 -5.32 28.50
N MET A 405 -1.22 -5.66 27.35
CA MET A 405 -1.16 -4.86 26.13
C MET A 405 -2.47 -4.97 25.36
N VAL A 406 -2.92 -3.84 24.81
CA VAL A 406 -4.02 -3.82 23.85
C VAL A 406 -3.42 -4.08 22.46
N VAL A 407 -3.90 -5.12 21.79
CA VAL A 407 -3.43 -5.53 20.45
C VAL A 407 -4.50 -5.32 19.39
N SER A 408 -4.08 -5.06 18.17
CA SER A 408 -5.01 -4.92 17.04
C SER A 408 -5.70 -6.25 16.75
N GLU A 409 -7.03 -6.24 16.70
CA GLU A 409 -7.85 -7.39 16.26
C GLU A 409 -8.21 -7.34 14.77
N ALA A 410 -7.61 -6.41 14.00
CA ALA A 410 -7.86 -6.28 12.57
C ALA A 410 -7.71 -7.64 11.86
N GLY A 411 -8.73 -8.05 11.10
CA GLY A 411 -8.78 -9.35 10.43
C GLY A 411 -8.98 -10.58 11.33
N ALA A 412 -9.06 -10.45 12.67
CA ALA A 412 -9.29 -11.59 13.57
C ALA A 412 -10.64 -12.29 13.30
N SER A 413 -11.67 -11.54 12.98
CA SER A 413 -12.97 -12.09 12.58
C SER A 413 -12.91 -12.84 11.25
N VAL A 414 -12.06 -12.41 10.32
CA VAL A 414 -11.85 -13.10 9.04
C VAL A 414 -11.12 -14.41 9.27
N TYR A 415 -10.05 -14.40 10.07
CA TYR A 415 -9.34 -15.62 10.44
C TYR A 415 -10.24 -16.60 11.15
N SER A 416 -10.92 -16.20 12.24
CA SER A 416 -11.71 -17.09 13.07
C SER A 416 -12.87 -17.78 12.33
N ALA A 417 -13.42 -17.13 11.30
CA ALA A 417 -14.44 -17.68 10.40
C ALA A 417 -13.85 -18.48 9.22
N SER A 418 -12.52 -18.49 9.03
CA SER A 418 -11.88 -19.15 7.91
C SER A 418 -11.86 -20.66 8.04
N LYS A 419 -11.70 -21.35 6.89
CA LYS A 419 -11.49 -22.81 6.84
C LYS A 419 -10.22 -23.21 7.60
N LEU A 420 -9.16 -22.41 7.51
CA LEU A 420 -7.90 -22.63 8.23
C LEU A 420 -8.12 -22.68 9.73
N ALA A 421 -8.83 -21.71 10.30
CA ALA A 421 -9.11 -21.69 11.73
C ALA A 421 -10.03 -22.84 12.17
N ALA A 422 -10.94 -23.27 11.28
CA ALA A 422 -11.77 -24.46 11.53
C ALA A 422 -10.97 -25.77 11.53
N GLU A 423 -9.98 -25.88 10.67
CA GLU A 423 -9.05 -27.01 10.64
C GLU A 423 -8.10 -27.01 11.85
N GLU A 424 -7.63 -25.82 12.28
CA GLU A 424 -6.73 -25.66 13.42
C GLU A 424 -7.42 -25.89 14.78
N PHE A 425 -8.69 -25.49 14.90
CA PHE A 425 -9.49 -25.58 16.12
C PHE A 425 -10.91 -26.07 15.82
N PRO A 426 -11.10 -27.34 15.47
CA PRO A 426 -12.42 -27.87 15.12
C PRO A 426 -13.41 -27.85 16.30
N GLU A 427 -12.92 -27.97 17.54
CA GLU A 427 -13.73 -27.96 18.76
C GLU A 427 -14.12 -26.57 19.29
N TYR A 428 -13.49 -25.48 18.76
CA TYR A 428 -13.78 -24.13 19.24
C TYR A 428 -14.74 -23.40 18.31
N ASP A 429 -15.61 -22.61 18.91
CA ASP A 429 -16.45 -21.68 18.16
C ASP A 429 -15.62 -20.51 17.60
N VAL A 430 -16.23 -19.73 16.70
CA VAL A 430 -15.57 -18.60 16.01
C VAL A 430 -15.01 -17.57 17.00
N SER A 431 -15.71 -17.34 18.13
CA SER A 431 -15.30 -16.35 19.11
C SER A 431 -14.09 -16.81 19.94
N LEU A 432 -14.02 -18.08 20.30
CA LEU A 432 -12.89 -18.66 21.01
C LEU A 432 -11.63 -18.69 20.11
N ARG A 433 -11.80 -19.00 18.82
CA ARG A 433 -10.69 -18.90 17.85
C ARG A 433 -10.12 -17.49 17.75
N SER A 434 -10.99 -16.46 17.85
CA SER A 434 -10.56 -15.07 17.88
C SER A 434 -9.71 -14.76 19.12
N ALA A 435 -10.11 -15.21 20.31
CA ALA A 435 -9.33 -15.01 21.54
C ALA A 435 -7.95 -15.67 21.48
N VAL A 436 -7.87 -16.87 20.90
CA VAL A 436 -6.56 -17.54 20.64
C VAL A 436 -5.69 -16.70 19.69
N SER A 437 -6.28 -16.18 18.61
CA SER A 437 -5.55 -15.33 17.66
C SER A 437 -5.04 -14.05 18.32
N ILE A 438 -5.85 -13.40 19.17
CA ILE A 438 -5.44 -12.20 19.93
C ILE A 438 -4.24 -12.49 20.83
N ALA A 439 -4.23 -13.64 21.53
CA ALA A 439 -3.09 -14.05 22.33
C ALA A 439 -1.82 -14.29 21.49
N ARG A 440 -1.95 -15.01 20.38
CA ARG A 440 -0.83 -15.34 19.48
C ARG A 440 -0.26 -14.14 18.74
N ARG A 441 -1.07 -13.10 18.47
CA ARG A 441 -0.60 -11.86 17.86
C ARG A 441 0.39 -11.10 18.74
N LEU A 442 0.24 -11.19 20.07
CA LEU A 442 1.22 -10.63 20.98
C LEU A 442 2.48 -11.51 21.07
N GLN A 443 2.30 -12.83 20.96
CA GLN A 443 3.41 -13.79 21.01
C GLN A 443 4.31 -13.72 19.78
N ASP A 444 3.74 -13.78 18.57
CA ASP A 444 4.43 -13.59 17.29
C ASP A 444 3.47 -13.03 16.24
N PRO A 445 3.48 -11.70 16.03
CA PRO A 445 2.61 -11.04 15.06
C PRO A 445 2.74 -11.61 13.65
N LEU A 446 3.95 -11.84 13.17
CA LEU A 446 4.20 -12.36 11.83
C LEU A 446 3.59 -13.75 11.64
N ALA A 447 3.87 -14.68 12.58
CA ALA A 447 3.41 -16.06 12.49
C ALA A 447 1.87 -16.17 12.50
N GLU A 448 1.17 -15.24 13.18
CA GLU A 448 -0.28 -15.26 13.26
C GLU A 448 -0.93 -14.48 12.11
N LEU A 449 -0.44 -13.28 11.76
CA LEU A 449 -1.05 -12.42 10.75
C LEU A 449 -0.94 -13.01 9.33
N VAL A 450 0.07 -13.81 9.02
CA VAL A 450 0.19 -14.51 7.71
C VAL A 450 -0.93 -15.51 7.44
N LYS A 451 -1.71 -15.88 8.46
CA LYS A 451 -2.90 -16.72 8.32
C LYS A 451 -4.12 -15.97 7.75
N ILE A 452 -4.03 -14.65 7.71
CA ILE A 452 -5.09 -13.75 7.24
C ILE A 452 -4.73 -13.27 5.85
N GLU A 453 -5.72 -13.20 4.96
CA GLU A 453 -5.51 -12.60 3.65
C GLU A 453 -5.08 -11.13 3.83
N PRO A 454 -3.94 -10.69 3.27
CA PRO A 454 -3.35 -9.39 3.59
C PRO A 454 -4.30 -8.20 3.41
N LYS A 455 -5.16 -8.25 2.38
CA LYS A 455 -6.19 -7.21 2.15
C LYS A 455 -7.29 -7.15 3.23
N ALA A 456 -7.42 -8.17 4.08
CA ALA A 456 -8.38 -8.20 5.18
C ALA A 456 -7.81 -7.62 6.48
N ILE A 457 -6.50 -7.35 6.53
CA ILE A 457 -5.86 -6.64 7.63
C ILE A 457 -6.11 -5.14 7.42
N GLY A 458 -6.75 -4.49 8.38
CA GLY A 458 -7.04 -3.05 8.33
C GLY A 458 -5.75 -2.23 8.55
N VAL A 459 -5.16 -1.73 7.49
CA VAL A 459 -3.90 -0.98 7.50
C VAL A 459 -4.01 0.44 6.97
N GLY A 460 -5.20 0.88 6.59
CA GLY A 460 -5.39 2.25 6.14
C GLY A 460 -6.83 2.63 5.79
N GLN A 461 -7.03 3.94 5.68
CA GLN A 461 -8.29 4.54 5.30
C GLN A 461 -8.57 4.32 3.81
N TYR A 462 -9.82 4.18 3.40
CA TYR A 462 -10.26 3.91 2.01
C TYR A 462 -9.80 2.56 1.42
N GLN A 463 -9.25 1.64 2.22
CA GLN A 463 -8.72 0.35 1.74
C GLN A 463 -9.74 -0.44 0.90
N HIS A 464 -11.02 -0.38 1.24
CA HIS A 464 -12.09 -1.07 0.50
C HIS A 464 -12.43 -0.44 -0.87
N ASP A 465 -12.00 0.81 -1.12
CA ASP A 465 -12.24 1.50 -2.39
C ASP A 465 -11.11 1.31 -3.39
N MET A 466 -9.98 0.75 -2.95
CA MET A 466 -8.83 0.50 -3.81
C MET A 466 -9.09 -0.62 -4.83
N PRO A 467 -8.36 -0.63 -5.97
CA PRO A 467 -8.34 -1.76 -6.89
C PRO A 467 -7.87 -3.03 -6.19
N GLN A 468 -8.80 -3.95 -5.89
CA GLN A 468 -8.57 -5.09 -5.00
C GLN A 468 -7.46 -6.04 -5.48
N ALA A 469 -7.33 -6.24 -6.79
CA ALA A 469 -6.28 -7.09 -7.36
C ALA A 469 -4.89 -6.48 -7.11
N ARG A 470 -4.71 -5.19 -7.44
CA ARG A 470 -3.44 -4.47 -7.26
C ARG A 470 -3.05 -4.36 -5.80
N MET A 471 -4.01 -4.04 -4.93
CA MET A 471 -3.77 -3.98 -3.50
C MET A 471 -3.35 -5.35 -2.94
N ASN A 472 -4.04 -6.43 -3.33
CA ASN A 472 -3.68 -7.78 -2.88
C ASN A 472 -2.28 -8.18 -3.34
N GLU A 473 -1.90 -7.87 -4.57
CA GLU A 473 -0.55 -8.09 -5.11
C GLU A 473 0.51 -7.38 -4.27
N ALA A 474 0.33 -6.06 -4.05
CA ALA A 474 1.27 -5.25 -3.27
C ALA A 474 1.41 -5.74 -1.82
N LEU A 475 0.28 -5.97 -1.13
CA LEU A 475 0.29 -6.41 0.26
C LEU A 475 0.82 -7.86 0.42
N SER A 476 0.53 -8.76 -0.53
CA SER A 476 1.11 -10.11 -0.53
C SER A 476 2.63 -10.07 -0.71
N GLY A 477 3.13 -9.18 -1.57
CA GLY A 477 4.56 -8.93 -1.72
C GLY A 477 5.22 -8.49 -0.41
N VAL A 478 4.58 -7.61 0.36
CA VAL A 478 5.09 -7.19 1.67
C VAL A 478 5.18 -8.37 2.64
N VAL A 479 4.15 -9.24 2.68
CA VAL A 479 4.18 -10.43 3.55
C VAL A 479 5.33 -11.35 3.13
N GLU A 480 5.49 -11.59 1.84
CA GLU A 480 6.59 -12.39 1.28
C GLU A 480 7.96 -11.82 1.71
N ASP A 481 8.17 -10.51 1.55
CA ASP A 481 9.43 -9.86 1.93
C ASP A 481 9.70 -9.96 3.45
N CYS A 482 8.68 -9.72 4.28
CA CYS A 482 8.81 -9.84 5.74
C CYS A 482 9.17 -11.27 6.17
N VAL A 483 8.47 -12.28 5.63
CA VAL A 483 8.69 -13.68 5.97
C VAL A 483 10.10 -14.13 5.55
N ASN A 484 10.53 -13.78 4.35
CA ASN A 484 11.86 -14.15 3.84
C ASN A 484 12.98 -13.38 4.56
N SER A 485 12.76 -12.11 4.95
CA SER A 485 13.77 -11.33 5.69
C SER A 485 14.01 -11.86 7.11
N VAL A 486 12.94 -12.28 7.81
CA VAL A 486 13.03 -12.88 9.15
C VAL A 486 13.60 -14.31 9.09
N GLY A 487 13.24 -15.04 8.04
CA GLY A 487 13.53 -16.49 7.94
C GLY A 487 12.60 -17.33 8.80
N VAL A 488 12.46 -18.61 8.47
CA VAL A 488 11.43 -19.45 9.04
C VAL A 488 12.03 -20.78 9.53
N ASP A 489 11.70 -21.17 10.77
CA ASP A 489 12.07 -22.49 11.30
C ASP A 489 11.23 -23.59 10.64
N LEU A 490 11.90 -24.49 9.95
CA LEU A 490 11.30 -25.59 9.18
C LEU A 490 10.49 -26.57 10.06
N ASN A 491 10.89 -26.73 11.32
CA ASN A 491 10.29 -27.66 12.24
C ASN A 491 9.07 -27.13 13.01
N THR A 492 8.89 -25.81 13.09
CA THR A 492 7.80 -25.20 13.88
C THR A 492 6.81 -24.44 13.02
N ALA A 493 7.19 -24.02 11.81
CA ALA A 493 6.37 -23.19 10.95
C ALA A 493 5.05 -23.85 10.53
N SER A 494 3.99 -23.04 10.48
CA SER A 494 2.72 -23.42 9.87
C SER A 494 2.84 -23.47 8.34
N TYR A 495 1.96 -24.24 7.69
CA TYR A 495 1.95 -24.25 6.23
C TYR A 495 1.61 -22.89 5.62
N SER A 496 0.84 -22.05 6.33
CA SER A 496 0.55 -20.67 5.91
C SER A 496 1.82 -19.83 5.86
N LEU A 497 2.66 -19.89 6.90
CA LEU A 497 3.92 -19.18 6.95
C LEU A 497 4.89 -19.70 5.87
N LEU A 498 5.01 -21.02 5.72
CA LEU A 498 5.85 -21.64 4.69
C LEU A 498 5.45 -21.24 3.26
N SER A 499 4.16 -21.00 3.00
CA SER A 499 3.69 -20.65 1.66
C SER A 499 4.15 -19.27 1.15
N TYR A 500 4.68 -18.42 2.03
CA TYR A 500 5.28 -17.13 1.69
C TYR A 500 6.82 -17.21 1.52
N ILE A 501 7.41 -18.38 1.75
CA ILE A 501 8.84 -18.57 1.46
C ILE A 501 9.06 -18.63 -0.05
N SER A 502 10.09 -17.96 -0.51
CA SER A 502 10.56 -17.95 -1.90
C SER A 502 10.57 -19.36 -2.49
N GLY A 503 9.94 -19.57 -3.63
CA GLY A 503 9.89 -20.86 -4.31
C GLY A 503 8.97 -21.92 -3.70
N ILE A 504 8.25 -21.64 -2.62
CA ILE A 504 7.30 -22.55 -1.97
C ILE A 504 5.86 -22.11 -2.23
N ASN A 505 5.09 -22.93 -2.93
CA ASN A 505 3.66 -22.73 -3.06
C ASN A 505 2.88 -23.47 -1.95
N SER A 506 1.58 -23.18 -1.83
CA SER A 506 0.71 -23.75 -0.79
C SER A 506 0.69 -25.30 -0.78
N ALA A 507 0.82 -25.97 -1.95
CA ALA A 507 0.86 -27.42 -2.02
C ALA A 507 2.17 -27.98 -1.47
N VAL A 508 3.31 -27.37 -1.80
CA VAL A 508 4.62 -27.74 -1.27
C VAL A 508 4.69 -27.45 0.24
N ALA A 509 4.16 -26.31 0.70
CA ALA A 509 4.10 -25.98 2.13
C ALA A 509 3.35 -27.06 2.94
N LYS A 510 2.20 -27.54 2.45
CA LYS A 510 1.47 -28.65 3.07
C LYS A 510 2.25 -29.95 3.06
N ASN A 511 2.96 -30.25 1.97
CA ASN A 511 3.79 -31.46 1.89
C ASN A 511 4.98 -31.40 2.86
N ILE A 512 5.57 -30.23 3.12
CA ILE A 512 6.62 -30.04 4.13
C ILE A 512 6.08 -30.38 5.53
N VAL A 513 4.89 -29.87 5.87
CA VAL A 513 4.26 -30.16 7.16
C VAL A 513 3.95 -31.65 7.29
N ALA A 514 3.31 -32.26 6.28
CA ALA A 514 3.01 -33.70 6.28
C ALA A 514 4.28 -34.55 6.40
N TYR A 515 5.35 -34.19 5.66
CA TYR A 515 6.62 -34.93 5.73
C TYR A 515 7.22 -34.93 7.14
N ARG A 516 7.21 -33.78 7.86
CA ARG A 516 7.73 -33.71 9.22
C ARG A 516 6.85 -34.46 10.23
N GLU A 517 5.53 -34.52 10.01
CA GLU A 517 4.61 -35.31 10.85
C GLU A 517 4.82 -36.80 10.69
N GLU A 518 5.11 -37.27 9.47
CA GLU A 518 5.32 -38.67 9.16
C GLU A 518 6.75 -39.13 9.48
N ASN A 519 7.76 -38.32 9.22
CA ASN A 519 9.18 -38.73 9.29
C ASN A 519 9.94 -38.10 10.49
N GLY A 520 9.27 -37.26 11.29
CA GLY A 520 9.90 -36.55 12.39
C GLY A 520 10.56 -35.22 11.95
N ARG A 521 11.28 -34.59 12.87
CA ARG A 521 11.94 -33.32 12.65
C ARG A 521 12.98 -33.40 11.54
N PHE A 522 13.03 -32.35 10.71
CA PHE A 522 14.16 -32.15 9.81
C PHE A 522 15.44 -31.88 10.61
N THR A 523 16.51 -32.58 10.23
CA THR A 523 17.84 -32.44 10.85
C THR A 523 18.86 -31.81 9.92
N ASP A 524 18.53 -31.65 8.63
CA ASP A 524 19.37 -31.06 7.60
C ASP A 524 18.46 -30.41 6.53
N ARG A 525 18.83 -29.24 6.02
CA ARG A 525 18.11 -28.56 4.92
C ARG A 525 17.97 -29.43 3.66
N ARG A 526 18.96 -30.30 3.38
CA ARG A 526 18.94 -31.22 2.22
C ARG A 526 17.80 -32.22 2.26
N GLU A 527 17.24 -32.47 3.43
CA GLU A 527 16.07 -33.35 3.57
C GLU A 527 14.83 -32.80 2.87
N LEU A 528 14.78 -31.48 2.63
CA LEU A 528 13.73 -30.88 1.80
C LEU A 528 13.64 -31.48 0.40
N MET A 529 14.74 -31.99 -0.15
CA MET A 529 14.75 -32.65 -1.46
C MET A 529 13.95 -33.98 -1.46
N LYS A 530 13.60 -34.52 -0.28
CA LYS A 530 12.77 -35.68 -0.14
C LYS A 530 11.27 -35.35 -0.09
N VAL A 531 10.94 -34.06 0.08
CA VAL A 531 9.54 -33.62 0.16
C VAL A 531 8.88 -33.68 -1.22
N PRO A 532 7.69 -34.32 -1.34
CA PRO A 532 6.99 -34.41 -2.60
C PRO A 532 6.73 -33.03 -3.25
N LYS A 533 6.94 -32.92 -4.56
CA LYS A 533 6.78 -31.73 -5.38
C LYS A 533 7.79 -30.58 -5.11
N LEU A 534 8.76 -30.77 -4.24
CA LEU A 534 9.85 -29.83 -4.02
C LEU A 534 11.04 -30.22 -4.91
N GLY A 535 11.15 -29.59 -6.08
CA GLY A 535 12.23 -29.86 -7.04
C GLY A 535 13.50 -29.05 -6.75
N LYS A 536 14.57 -29.29 -7.52
CA LYS A 536 15.87 -28.61 -7.36
C LYS A 536 15.76 -27.09 -7.41
N LYS A 537 14.98 -26.54 -8.34
CA LYS A 537 14.79 -25.10 -8.47
C LYS A 537 14.08 -24.50 -7.24
N ALA A 538 13.02 -25.15 -6.74
CA ALA A 538 12.34 -24.73 -5.52
C ALA A 538 13.27 -24.81 -4.30
N PHE A 539 14.11 -25.86 -4.19
CA PHE A 539 15.13 -25.96 -3.15
C PHE A 539 16.13 -24.81 -3.21
N GLU A 540 16.67 -24.50 -4.38
CA GLU A 540 17.57 -23.37 -4.59
C GLU A 540 16.94 -22.05 -4.10
N LEU A 541 15.68 -21.81 -4.45
CA LEU A 541 15.00 -20.56 -4.08
C LEU A 541 14.64 -20.47 -2.58
N CYS A 542 14.37 -21.60 -1.90
CA CYS A 542 13.85 -21.56 -0.53
C CYS A 542 14.90 -21.86 0.55
N ALA A 543 15.96 -22.61 0.24
CA ALA A 543 16.83 -23.20 1.25
C ALA A 543 17.49 -22.17 2.19
N GLY A 544 17.88 -21.01 1.68
CA GLY A 544 18.51 -19.96 2.48
C GLY A 544 17.55 -19.27 3.46
N PHE A 545 16.24 -19.33 3.22
CA PHE A 545 15.22 -18.71 4.06
C PHE A 545 14.64 -19.65 5.13
N LEU A 546 14.88 -20.96 4.97
CA LEU A 546 14.43 -21.97 5.91
C LEU A 546 15.57 -22.33 6.87
N ARG A 547 15.28 -22.35 8.16
CA ARG A 547 16.24 -22.64 9.22
C ARG A 547 15.94 -23.98 9.87
N VAL A 548 16.98 -24.72 10.26
CA VAL A 548 16.89 -25.95 11.04
C VAL A 548 17.66 -25.73 12.34
N ARG A 549 16.92 -25.41 13.40
CA ARG A 549 17.51 -25.30 14.74
C ARG A 549 17.93 -26.67 15.23
N ASP A 550 19.06 -26.76 15.92
CA ASP A 550 19.60 -28.02 16.44
C ASP A 550 19.80 -29.10 15.37
N GLY A 551 20.08 -28.68 14.11
CA GLY A 551 20.38 -29.56 12.99
C GLY A 551 21.81 -30.12 13.03
N LYS A 552 22.10 -31.08 12.12
CA LYS A 552 23.43 -31.69 11.98
C LYS A 552 24.49 -30.70 11.52
N ASN A 553 24.09 -29.75 10.65
CA ASN A 553 24.97 -28.68 10.17
C ASN A 553 24.60 -27.34 10.82
N PRO A 554 25.48 -26.71 11.60
CA PRO A 554 25.19 -25.42 12.24
C PRO A 554 24.83 -24.32 11.25
N LEU A 555 25.34 -24.36 10.02
CA LEU A 555 25.01 -23.39 8.96
C LEU A 555 23.55 -23.46 8.57
N ASP A 556 22.85 -24.56 8.82
CA ASP A 556 21.40 -24.67 8.56
C ASP A 556 20.56 -23.78 9.50
N ASN A 557 21.14 -23.30 10.62
CA ASN A 557 20.49 -22.32 11.49
C ASN A 557 20.84 -20.87 11.13
N THR A 558 21.47 -20.61 10.00
CA THR A 558 21.85 -19.27 9.52
C THR A 558 21.09 -18.93 8.25
N ALA A 559 21.14 -17.68 7.79
CA ALA A 559 20.64 -17.31 6.47
C ALA A 559 21.70 -17.51 5.36
N VAL A 560 22.82 -18.17 5.64
CA VAL A 560 23.79 -18.54 4.62
C VAL A 560 23.18 -19.56 3.67
N HIS A 561 23.24 -19.28 2.35
CA HIS A 561 22.70 -20.19 1.36
C HIS A 561 23.57 -21.45 1.22
N PRO A 562 22.99 -22.65 1.00
CA PRO A 562 23.78 -23.90 0.88
C PRO A 562 24.88 -23.87 -0.18
N GLU A 563 24.74 -23.09 -1.26
CA GLU A 563 25.78 -22.91 -2.27
C GLU A 563 27.03 -22.22 -1.72
N SER A 564 26.89 -21.41 -0.67
CA SER A 564 27.97 -20.65 -0.03
C SER A 564 28.58 -21.35 1.20
N TYR A 565 28.15 -22.58 1.56
CA TYR A 565 28.64 -23.27 2.75
C TYR A 565 30.16 -23.50 2.73
N LYS A 566 30.72 -23.88 1.59
CA LYS A 566 32.18 -24.07 1.43
C LYS A 566 32.94 -22.77 1.72
N SER A 567 32.43 -21.65 1.23
CA SER A 567 33.05 -20.33 1.45
C SER A 567 32.90 -19.90 2.92
N ALA A 568 31.77 -20.20 3.55
CA ALA A 568 31.56 -19.92 4.99
C ALA A 568 32.49 -20.76 5.88
N GLU A 569 32.67 -22.05 5.60
CA GLU A 569 33.62 -22.93 6.29
C GLU A 569 35.08 -22.47 6.11
N ALA A 570 35.46 -22.08 4.88
CA ALA A 570 36.78 -21.54 4.60
C ALA A 570 37.03 -20.22 5.35
N LEU A 571 36.01 -19.33 5.44
CA LEU A 571 36.09 -18.10 6.19
C LEU A 571 36.26 -18.35 7.70
N LEU A 572 35.51 -19.29 8.29
CA LEU A 572 35.66 -19.69 9.69
C LEU A 572 37.08 -20.14 9.97
N ASN A 573 37.60 -21.07 9.16
CA ASN A 573 38.96 -21.55 9.29
C ASN A 573 40.00 -20.43 9.15
N ASP A 574 39.82 -19.54 8.20
CA ASP A 574 40.68 -18.37 7.99
C ASP A 574 40.69 -17.44 9.23
N CYS A 575 39.56 -17.30 9.88
CA CYS A 575 39.42 -16.47 11.10
C CYS A 575 39.76 -17.21 12.39
N GLY A 576 40.09 -18.50 12.34
CA GLY A 576 40.43 -19.31 13.51
C GLY A 576 39.23 -19.87 14.29
N PHE A 577 38.07 -19.94 13.65
CA PHE A 577 36.84 -20.52 14.19
C PHE A 577 36.52 -21.87 13.53
N THR A 578 35.62 -22.60 14.17
CA THR A 578 35.09 -23.88 13.69
C THR A 578 33.58 -23.85 13.58
N LEU A 579 32.98 -24.86 12.93
CA LEU A 579 31.52 -25.01 12.91
C LEU A 579 30.91 -25.19 14.31
N SER A 580 31.70 -25.71 15.28
CA SER A 580 31.26 -25.85 16.68
C SER A 580 31.03 -24.49 17.36
N ASP A 581 31.81 -23.48 17.00
CA ASP A 581 31.66 -22.11 17.56
C ASP A 581 30.34 -21.49 17.08
N VAL A 582 29.95 -21.75 15.84
CA VAL A 582 28.65 -21.34 15.31
C VAL A 582 27.49 -21.99 16.08
N SER A 583 27.61 -23.29 16.44
CA SER A 583 26.62 -23.99 17.28
C SER A 583 26.55 -23.44 18.71
N GLY A 584 27.65 -22.94 19.23
CA GLY A 584 27.79 -22.43 20.60
C GLY A 584 27.19 -21.03 20.84
N GLY A 585 26.59 -20.43 19.82
CA GLY A 585 25.98 -19.08 19.94
C GLY A 585 26.54 -18.06 18.95
N GLY A 586 27.50 -18.46 18.10
CA GLY A 586 28.11 -17.65 17.06
C GLY A 586 29.63 -17.56 17.17
N ALA A 587 30.27 -17.19 16.07
CA ALA A 587 31.71 -16.89 16.02
C ALA A 587 31.93 -15.43 16.48
N ASP A 588 31.87 -15.19 17.77
CA ASP A 588 32.04 -13.86 18.36
C ASP A 588 33.36 -13.19 17.94
N GLY A 589 33.30 -11.95 17.44
CA GLY A 589 34.46 -11.21 16.97
C GLY A 589 34.92 -11.56 15.56
N ILE A 590 34.24 -12.43 14.81
CA ILE A 590 34.60 -12.78 13.42
C ILE A 590 34.61 -11.54 12.52
N SER A 591 33.74 -10.57 12.74
CA SER A 591 33.67 -9.31 11.97
C SER A 591 34.97 -8.50 12.16
N GLU A 592 35.42 -8.32 13.40
CA GLU A 592 36.64 -7.57 13.69
C GLU A 592 37.89 -8.25 13.13
N ILE A 593 37.93 -9.60 13.18
CA ILE A 593 39.05 -10.38 12.66
C ILE A 593 39.08 -10.30 11.12
N ALA A 594 37.93 -10.41 10.47
CA ALA A 594 37.81 -10.30 9.02
C ALA A 594 38.21 -8.90 8.52
N GLU A 595 37.79 -7.84 9.24
CA GLU A 595 38.18 -6.46 8.94
C GLU A 595 39.70 -6.26 9.07
N LYS A 596 40.33 -6.76 10.16
CA LYS A 596 41.79 -6.70 10.38
C LYS A 596 42.57 -7.46 9.30
N LYS A 597 42.03 -8.55 8.77
CA LYS A 597 42.64 -9.34 7.68
C LYS A 597 42.39 -8.74 6.29
N GLY A 598 41.47 -7.79 6.17
CA GLY A 598 41.11 -7.11 4.95
C GLY A 598 40.04 -7.86 4.13
N ILE A 599 38.81 -7.36 4.18
CA ILE A 599 37.62 -7.94 3.53
C ILE A 599 37.84 -8.17 2.03
N SER A 600 38.47 -7.23 1.29
CA SER A 600 38.75 -7.39 -0.14
C SER A 600 39.66 -8.57 -0.43
N GLY A 601 40.71 -8.78 0.37
CA GLY A 601 41.62 -9.92 0.18
C GLY A 601 40.99 -11.27 0.50
N ILE A 602 40.06 -11.30 1.48
CA ILE A 602 39.27 -12.51 1.78
C ILE A 602 38.29 -12.79 0.62
N SER A 603 37.60 -11.77 0.13
CA SER A 603 36.67 -11.86 -1.00
C SER A 603 37.35 -12.47 -2.24
N GLU A 604 38.54 -11.98 -2.63
CA GLU A 604 39.31 -12.49 -3.76
C GLU A 604 39.72 -13.97 -3.57
N ARG A 605 40.20 -14.33 -2.36
CA ARG A 605 40.62 -15.72 -2.06
C ARG A 605 39.44 -16.71 -2.08
N LEU A 606 38.30 -16.30 -1.61
CA LEU A 606 37.11 -17.15 -1.56
C LEU A 606 36.31 -17.14 -2.87
N GLY A 607 36.62 -16.24 -3.81
CA GLY A 607 35.90 -16.09 -5.07
C GLY A 607 34.46 -15.66 -4.93
N ILE A 608 34.13 -14.92 -3.87
CA ILE A 608 32.78 -14.39 -3.60
C ILE A 608 32.83 -12.87 -3.50
N GLY A 609 31.76 -12.19 -3.88
CA GLY A 609 31.68 -10.73 -3.79
C GLY A 609 31.66 -10.21 -2.34
N ILE A 610 32.09 -8.97 -2.17
CA ILE A 610 32.10 -8.29 -0.85
C ILE A 610 30.70 -8.28 -0.18
N PRO A 611 29.58 -8.01 -0.91
CA PRO A 611 28.26 -8.05 -0.29
C PRO A 611 27.89 -9.41 0.29
N THR A 612 28.13 -10.49 -0.46
CA THR A 612 27.88 -11.86 0.04
C THR A 612 28.81 -12.21 1.21
N LEU A 613 30.07 -11.83 1.15
CA LEU A 613 31.02 -12.04 2.23
C LEU A 613 30.57 -11.32 3.52
N THR A 614 30.12 -10.08 3.41
CA THR A 614 29.63 -9.30 4.56
C THR A 614 28.39 -9.94 5.18
N ASP A 615 27.47 -10.43 4.36
CA ASP A 615 26.27 -11.16 4.83
C ASP A 615 26.68 -12.45 5.56
N ILE A 616 27.62 -13.23 5.02
CA ILE A 616 28.11 -14.46 5.64
C ILE A 616 28.76 -14.15 7.00
N ILE A 617 29.63 -13.12 7.10
CA ILE A 617 30.25 -12.69 8.35
C ILE A 617 29.18 -12.35 9.40
N GLY A 618 28.16 -11.58 9.04
CA GLY A 618 27.08 -11.21 9.94
C GLY A 618 26.27 -12.41 10.44
N GLU A 619 26.00 -13.39 9.57
CA GLU A 619 25.24 -14.60 9.90
C GLU A 619 26.04 -15.58 10.77
N LEU A 620 27.35 -15.68 10.55
CA LEU A 620 28.24 -16.51 11.37
C LEU A 620 28.48 -15.95 12.77
N GLY A 621 28.50 -14.61 12.87
CA GLY A 621 28.63 -13.95 14.17
C GLY A 621 27.39 -14.07 15.05
N LYS A 622 26.20 -14.14 14.43
CA LYS A 622 24.91 -14.26 15.16
C LYS A 622 23.98 -15.26 14.45
N PRO A 623 24.24 -16.57 14.58
CA PRO A 623 23.41 -17.59 13.94
C PRO A 623 21.99 -17.59 14.48
N GLY A 624 21.00 -17.78 13.62
CA GLY A 624 19.59 -17.79 14.01
C GLY A 624 19.02 -16.43 14.41
N ARG A 625 19.72 -15.33 14.06
CA ARG A 625 19.27 -13.96 14.33
C ARG A 625 17.89 -13.71 13.72
N ASP A 626 17.03 -13.15 14.53
CA ASP A 626 15.76 -12.56 14.10
C ASP A 626 15.95 -11.04 14.06
N LEU A 627 15.72 -10.43 12.90
CA LEU A 627 15.87 -8.97 12.72
C LEU A 627 14.98 -8.17 13.69
N ARG A 628 13.89 -8.77 14.16
CA ARG A 628 12.94 -8.15 15.09
C ARG A 628 13.48 -8.06 16.52
N ASP A 629 14.50 -8.86 16.88
CA ASP A 629 15.13 -8.84 18.22
C ASP A 629 15.94 -7.54 18.46
N GLU A 630 16.26 -6.78 17.41
CA GLU A 630 16.97 -5.50 17.52
C GLU A 630 16.03 -4.31 17.72
N LEU A 631 14.74 -4.54 17.55
CA LEU A 631 13.71 -3.52 17.78
C LEU A 631 13.39 -3.43 19.29
N PRO A 632 12.95 -2.26 19.78
CA PRO A 632 12.51 -2.13 21.16
C PRO A 632 11.34 -3.09 21.45
N PRO A 633 11.33 -3.73 22.64
CA PRO A 633 10.26 -4.67 22.99
C PRO A 633 8.89 -3.99 23.02
N PRO A 634 7.79 -4.76 22.89
CA PRO A 634 6.44 -4.21 22.99
C PRO A 634 6.22 -3.45 24.29
N LEU A 635 5.53 -2.31 24.24
CA LEU A 635 5.24 -1.49 25.41
C LEU A 635 4.14 -2.13 26.27
N LEU A 636 4.54 -2.94 27.26
CA LEU A 636 3.62 -3.59 28.20
C LEU A 636 3.27 -2.64 29.35
N ARG A 637 1.98 -2.60 29.73
CA ARG A 637 1.43 -1.74 30.78
C ARG A 637 1.21 -2.54 32.07
N SER A 638 1.45 -1.92 33.22
CA SER A 638 1.18 -2.50 34.54
C SER A 638 0.35 -1.57 35.46
N GLY A 639 0.08 -0.35 35.00
CA GLY A 639 -0.54 0.71 35.81
C GLY A 639 -2.00 1.02 35.47
N ASP A 640 -2.51 2.07 36.09
CA ASP A 640 -3.86 2.58 35.85
C ASP A 640 -4.08 3.01 34.40
N VAL A 641 -5.31 2.81 33.93
CA VAL A 641 -5.78 3.35 32.66
C VAL A 641 -5.93 4.86 32.83
N MET A 642 -5.15 5.65 32.08
CA MET A 642 -5.32 7.10 32.01
C MET A 642 -6.57 7.45 31.21
N GLU A 643 -7.33 8.43 31.73
CA GLU A 643 -8.43 9.01 30.97
C GLU A 643 -8.01 10.32 30.30
N VAL A 644 -8.74 10.70 29.25
CA VAL A 644 -8.48 11.98 28.51
C VAL A 644 -8.52 13.19 29.47
N LYS A 645 -9.36 13.13 30.53
CA LYS A 645 -9.44 14.18 31.56
C LYS A 645 -8.18 14.31 32.43
N ASP A 646 -7.36 13.26 32.51
CA ASP A 646 -6.13 13.25 33.31
C ASP A 646 -4.96 13.93 32.58
N LEU A 647 -5.10 14.11 31.26
CA LEU A 647 -4.10 14.73 30.42
C LEU A 647 -4.06 16.25 30.64
N LYS A 648 -2.84 16.78 30.80
CA LYS A 648 -2.60 18.23 30.93
C LYS A 648 -1.66 18.69 29.83
N PRO A 649 -1.89 19.88 29.25
CA PRO A 649 -0.92 20.48 28.35
C PRO A 649 0.48 20.56 28.97
N GLY A 650 1.51 20.19 28.21
CA GLY A 650 2.89 20.10 28.67
C GLY A 650 3.29 18.73 29.27
N MET A 651 2.37 17.79 29.47
CA MET A 651 2.66 16.46 29.98
C MET A 651 3.43 15.66 28.94
N GLU A 652 4.56 15.08 29.34
CA GLU A 652 5.35 14.15 28.50
C GLU A 652 4.91 12.71 28.75
N LEU A 653 4.68 12.01 27.66
CA LEU A 653 4.19 10.63 27.65
C LEU A 653 4.97 9.80 26.64
N VAL A 654 5.13 8.54 26.93
CA VAL A 654 5.63 7.56 25.96
C VAL A 654 4.41 6.91 25.31
N GLY A 655 4.39 6.90 23.97
CA GLY A 655 3.31 6.30 23.21
C GLY A 655 3.82 5.46 22.06
N THR A 656 2.93 4.67 21.48
CA THR A 656 3.21 3.85 20.28
C THR A 656 2.49 4.41 19.08
N VAL A 657 3.21 4.57 17.98
CA VAL A 657 2.65 4.99 16.69
C VAL A 657 1.69 3.92 16.18
N ARG A 658 0.40 4.25 16.06
CA ARG A 658 -0.64 3.32 15.59
C ARG A 658 -0.95 3.45 14.11
N ASN A 659 -0.97 4.67 13.61
CA ASN A 659 -1.31 4.92 12.22
C ASN A 659 -0.61 6.18 11.70
N ILE A 660 -0.25 6.15 10.43
CA ILE A 660 0.40 7.25 9.73
C ILE A 660 -0.48 7.65 8.54
N ILE A 661 -0.72 8.95 8.41
CA ILE A 661 -1.50 9.55 7.34
C ILE A 661 -0.74 10.77 6.78
N ASP A 662 -1.10 11.25 5.62
CA ASP A 662 -0.40 12.34 4.90
C ASP A 662 -0.13 13.59 5.75
N PHE A 663 -1.03 13.92 6.67
CA PHE A 663 -0.96 15.14 7.47
C PHE A 663 -0.48 14.94 8.90
N GLY A 664 -0.18 13.71 9.33
CA GLY A 664 0.31 13.45 10.68
C GLY A 664 0.33 11.99 11.11
N VAL A 665 0.51 11.80 12.39
CA VAL A 665 0.72 10.49 13.02
C VAL A 665 -0.21 10.35 14.21
N PHE A 666 -0.93 9.24 14.28
CA PHE A 666 -1.72 8.87 15.46
C PHE A 666 -0.88 8.03 16.41
N VAL A 667 -0.82 8.48 17.66
CA VAL A 667 -0.01 7.87 18.71
C VAL A 667 -0.91 7.45 19.87
N ASP A 668 -0.87 6.18 20.21
CA ASP A 668 -1.48 5.64 21.43
C ASP A 668 -0.62 6.01 22.64
N ILE A 669 -1.10 6.91 23.45
CA ILE A 669 -0.44 7.40 24.66
C ILE A 669 -1.01 6.77 25.94
N GLY A 670 -1.82 5.72 25.82
CA GLY A 670 -2.40 5.03 26.96
C GLY A 670 -3.78 5.56 27.40
N VAL A 671 -4.37 6.47 26.65
CA VAL A 671 -5.77 6.90 26.79
C VAL A 671 -6.62 6.31 25.69
N HIS A 672 -7.95 6.41 25.80
CA HIS A 672 -8.89 5.80 24.85
C HIS A 672 -8.76 6.34 23.42
N GLU A 673 -8.46 7.62 23.27
CA GLU A 673 -8.33 8.29 22.00
C GLU A 673 -6.86 8.42 21.62
N ASP A 674 -6.53 8.06 20.39
CA ASP A 674 -5.17 8.27 19.89
C ASP A 674 -4.90 9.78 19.75
N GLY A 675 -3.74 10.23 20.22
CA GLY A 675 -3.30 11.60 20.06
C GLY A 675 -2.75 11.84 18.66
N LEU A 676 -3.05 12.98 18.06
CA LEU A 676 -2.53 13.37 16.75
C LEU A 676 -1.28 14.23 16.90
N VAL A 677 -0.17 13.76 16.35
CA VAL A 677 1.01 14.58 16.05
C VAL A 677 0.90 15.07 14.61
N HIS A 678 0.56 16.33 14.40
CA HIS A 678 0.51 16.90 13.07
C HIS A 678 1.89 16.87 12.41
N ILE A 679 1.98 16.74 11.07
CA ILE A 679 3.25 16.67 10.34
C ILE A 679 4.23 17.79 10.69
N SER A 680 3.72 18.99 10.99
CA SER A 680 4.52 20.14 11.44
C SER A 680 5.04 20.01 12.88
N GLN A 681 4.60 19.01 13.65
CA GLN A 681 4.97 18.79 15.04
C GLN A 681 5.83 17.53 15.24
N LEU A 682 6.20 16.84 14.17
CA LEU A 682 7.03 15.63 14.22
C LEU A 682 8.49 15.94 14.55
N CYS A 683 9.06 16.95 13.89
CA CYS A 683 10.45 17.37 14.11
C CYS A 683 10.65 18.84 13.71
N ASN A 684 11.87 19.36 13.91
CA ASN A 684 12.20 20.76 13.65
C ASN A 684 12.56 21.07 12.18
N ARG A 685 12.67 20.05 11.32
CA ARG A 685 12.89 20.21 9.87
C ARG A 685 11.58 20.10 9.10
N PHE A 686 11.58 20.60 7.85
CA PHE A 686 10.46 20.34 6.94
C PHE A 686 10.40 18.87 6.56
N VAL A 687 9.23 18.27 6.68
CA VAL A 687 8.94 16.87 6.37
C VAL A 687 7.89 16.84 5.26
N LYS A 688 8.15 16.10 4.20
CA LYS A 688 7.19 15.94 3.10
C LYS A 688 6.12 14.90 3.44
N HIS A 689 6.53 13.82 4.10
CA HIS A 689 5.64 12.74 4.53
C HIS A 689 6.08 12.22 5.90
N PRO A 690 5.14 11.94 6.82
CA PRO A 690 5.47 11.48 8.19
C PRO A 690 6.36 10.23 8.26
N LEU A 691 6.28 9.33 7.30
CA LEU A 691 7.14 8.13 7.20
C LEU A 691 8.65 8.44 7.08
N GLU A 692 9.03 9.70 6.80
CA GLU A 692 10.44 10.14 6.84
C GLU A 692 10.99 10.26 8.26
N VAL A 693 10.12 10.24 9.27
CA VAL A 693 10.46 10.51 10.66
C VAL A 693 10.12 9.35 11.59
N VAL A 694 8.95 8.71 11.39
CA VAL A 694 8.46 7.62 12.25
C VAL A 694 7.78 6.54 11.42
N SER A 695 7.69 5.35 12.00
CA SER A 695 7.03 4.17 11.44
C SER A 695 5.93 3.68 12.39
N VAL A 696 4.94 2.97 11.86
CA VAL A 696 3.90 2.33 12.69
C VAL A 696 4.55 1.31 13.63
N GLY A 697 4.20 1.37 14.90
CA GLY A 697 4.81 0.53 15.96
C GLY A 697 5.98 1.19 16.67
N ASP A 698 6.50 2.32 16.19
CA ASP A 698 7.57 3.04 16.90
C ASP A 698 7.09 3.52 18.26
N VAL A 699 7.97 3.37 19.26
CA VAL A 699 7.78 3.94 20.59
C VAL A 699 8.38 5.34 20.60
N VAL A 700 7.55 6.34 20.80
CA VAL A 700 7.92 7.75 20.72
C VAL A 700 7.59 8.49 22.00
N THR A 701 8.46 9.45 22.38
CA THR A 701 8.13 10.40 23.44
C THR A 701 7.39 11.57 22.84
N VAL A 702 6.19 11.84 23.34
CA VAL A 702 5.32 12.91 22.90
C VAL A 702 4.96 13.81 24.07
N ARG A 703 4.68 15.08 23.76
CA ARG A 703 4.19 16.04 24.75
C ARG A 703 2.81 16.53 24.33
N VAL A 704 1.90 16.60 25.29
CA VAL A 704 0.53 17.08 25.09
C VAL A 704 0.56 18.58 24.82
N LEU A 705 0.00 19.01 23.67
CA LEU A 705 -0.17 20.43 23.32
C LEU A 705 -1.53 20.93 23.78
N GLU A 706 -2.59 20.21 23.43
CA GLU A 706 -3.96 20.61 23.68
C GLU A 706 -4.83 19.36 23.84
N VAL A 707 -5.85 19.44 24.70
CA VAL A 707 -6.82 18.39 24.93
C VAL A 707 -8.23 18.98 24.82
N ASP A 708 -9.00 18.51 23.86
CA ASP A 708 -10.43 18.79 23.74
C ASP A 708 -11.21 17.56 24.24
N ALA A 709 -11.46 17.53 25.54
CA ALA A 709 -12.16 16.40 26.18
C ALA A 709 -13.61 16.22 25.70
N VAL A 710 -14.25 17.26 25.14
CA VAL A 710 -15.63 17.19 24.63
C VAL A 710 -15.68 16.48 23.29
N ARG A 711 -14.66 16.71 22.47
CA ARG A 711 -14.55 16.12 21.13
C ARG A 711 -13.61 14.90 21.08
N GLY A 712 -13.01 14.50 22.19
CA GLY A 712 -12.04 13.42 22.25
C GLY A 712 -10.76 13.67 21.45
N ARG A 713 -10.34 14.94 21.31
CA ARG A 713 -9.15 15.30 20.49
C ARG A 713 -7.97 15.60 21.38
N ILE A 714 -6.84 14.99 21.06
CA ILE A 714 -5.57 15.19 21.74
C ILE A 714 -4.54 15.60 20.68
N SER A 715 -4.02 16.81 20.82
CA SER A 715 -2.93 17.31 19.98
C SER A 715 -1.60 17.09 20.68
N LEU A 716 -0.66 16.48 19.99
CA LEU A 716 0.65 16.08 20.50
C LEU A 716 1.78 16.73 19.71
N THR A 717 2.97 16.81 20.32
CA THR A 717 4.22 17.20 19.65
C THR A 717 5.36 16.28 20.03
N MET A 718 6.22 15.98 19.07
CA MET A 718 7.49 15.27 19.26
C MET A 718 8.69 16.25 19.29
N ARG A 719 8.43 17.57 19.11
CA ARG A 719 9.48 18.61 19.16
C ARG A 719 9.97 18.81 20.57
N LYS A 720 11.29 18.88 20.75
CA LYS A 720 11.93 19.25 22.03
C LYS A 720 11.91 20.76 22.22
N ASP A 721 11.82 21.24 23.47
CA ASP A 721 11.69 22.66 23.80
C ASP A 721 12.95 23.52 23.58
N ASP A 722 14.09 22.90 23.28
CA ASP A 722 15.41 23.58 23.24
C ASP A 722 15.56 24.65 22.13
N ASP A 723 14.57 24.81 21.23
CA ASP A 723 14.65 25.77 20.10
C ASP A 723 13.87 27.08 20.31
N LYS A 724 13.37 27.37 21.52
CA LYS A 724 12.71 28.67 21.75
C LYS A 724 13.71 29.81 21.98
N ASP A 725 14.94 29.53 22.38
CA ASP A 725 15.93 30.58 22.71
C ASP A 725 16.66 31.15 21.49
N GLU A 726 16.78 30.42 20.37
CA GLU A 726 17.46 30.98 19.17
C GLU A 726 16.61 31.92 18.33
N LYS A 727 15.28 31.85 18.42
CA LYS A 727 14.37 32.75 17.66
C LYS A 727 14.10 34.08 18.38
N ASN A 728 14.28 34.16 19.68
CA ASN A 728 14.12 35.41 20.41
C ASN A 728 15.37 36.31 20.39
N GLN A 729 16.57 35.78 20.17
CA GLN A 729 17.78 36.58 20.02
C GLN A 729 17.92 37.28 18.65
N LYS A 730 17.17 36.85 17.62
CA LYS A 730 17.18 37.48 16.29
C LYS A 730 16.07 38.51 16.08
N LYS A 731 15.20 38.76 17.06
CA LYS A 731 14.11 39.79 16.96
C LYS A 731 14.40 41.12 17.65
N ASP A 732 15.49 41.24 18.38
CA ASP A 732 15.79 42.47 19.14
C ASP A 732 16.81 43.43 18.47
N SER A 733 17.29 43.09 17.27
CA SER A 733 18.22 43.99 16.54
C SER A 733 17.63 44.59 15.25
N GLY A 734 16.38 45.05 15.30
CA GLY A 734 15.76 45.62 14.09
C GLY A 734 14.53 46.49 14.33
N ARG A 735 14.59 47.40 15.31
CA ARG A 735 13.54 48.43 15.41
C ARG A 735 14.07 49.75 14.87
N ASN A 736 13.72 50.10 13.64
CA ASN A 736 13.26 51.43 13.26
C ASN A 736 12.92 51.50 11.76
N LYS A 737 11.67 51.69 11.41
CA LYS A 737 11.06 52.72 10.53
C LYS A 737 9.73 52.26 9.93
N GLN A 738 8.71 52.93 10.37
CA GLN A 738 7.43 53.33 9.78
C GLN A 738 7.12 52.93 8.31
N HIS A 739 5.97 52.32 8.02
CA HIS A 739 4.75 52.95 7.52
C HIS A 739 3.66 51.90 7.25
N GLY A 740 2.44 52.27 7.61
CA GLY A 740 1.28 51.38 7.57
C GLY A 740 0.76 51.05 6.17
N LYS A 741 0.12 49.93 6.09
CA LYS A 741 -1.04 49.65 5.23
C LYS A 741 -1.78 48.44 5.78
N SER A 742 -3.04 48.61 6.03
CA SER A 742 -4.03 47.61 6.45
C SER A 742 -4.03 46.37 5.56
N ARG A 743 -3.92 45.20 6.16
CA ARG A 743 -4.24 43.90 5.52
C ARG A 743 -5.26 43.17 6.39
N GLN A 744 -6.43 43.02 5.83
CA GLN A 744 -7.52 42.21 6.37
C GLN A 744 -7.02 40.79 6.72
N LYS A 745 -7.29 40.35 7.94
CA LYS A 745 -7.18 38.96 8.40
C LYS A 745 -8.14 38.10 7.58
N ARG A 746 -7.61 37.19 6.78
CA ARG A 746 -8.33 35.98 6.37
C ARG A 746 -8.12 34.96 7.47
N GLU A 747 -9.16 34.63 8.19
CA GLU A 747 -9.21 33.48 9.09
C GLU A 747 -9.07 32.22 8.25
N SER A 748 -8.02 31.45 8.53
CA SER A 748 -7.89 30.08 8.05
C SER A 748 -8.87 29.21 8.85
N GLN A 749 -9.99 28.84 8.26
CA GLN A 749 -10.88 27.82 8.82
C GLN A 749 -10.14 26.49 8.86
N GLY A 750 -9.87 26.01 10.07
CA GLY A 750 -9.23 24.72 10.31
C GLY A 750 -10.14 23.56 9.88
N PHE A 751 -9.52 22.59 9.26
CA PHE A 751 -10.14 21.33 8.84
C PHE A 751 -10.64 20.53 10.05
N ASP A 752 -11.93 20.22 10.09
CA ASP A 752 -12.57 19.48 11.18
C ASP A 752 -12.49 17.95 10.94
N ALA A 753 -11.40 17.33 11.41
CA ALA A 753 -11.16 15.89 11.29
C ALA A 753 -12.07 15.01 12.21
N SER A 754 -12.87 15.60 13.11
CA SER A 754 -13.64 14.85 14.12
C SER A 754 -14.85 14.09 13.59
N LYS A 755 -15.26 14.34 12.34
CA LYS A 755 -16.46 13.69 11.77
C LYS A 755 -16.18 12.34 11.08
N ILE A 756 -14.92 11.92 11.03
CA ILE A 756 -14.52 10.71 10.28
C ILE A 756 -14.49 9.45 11.18
N HIS A 757 -14.63 9.59 12.50
CA HIS A 757 -14.26 8.51 13.44
C HIS A 757 -15.40 7.67 13.99
N ASN A 758 -16.64 7.74 13.50
CA ASN A 758 -17.71 6.85 13.99
C ASN A 758 -18.67 6.41 12.88
N SER A 759 -18.20 5.57 11.96
CA SER A 759 -19.08 4.66 11.25
C SER A 759 -18.75 3.22 11.60
N SER A 760 -19.14 2.81 12.81
CA SER A 760 -19.36 1.40 13.12
C SER A 760 -20.43 0.87 12.17
N PHE A 761 -20.03 0.08 11.20
CA PHE A 761 -20.90 -0.59 10.24
C PHE A 761 -21.91 -1.47 10.97
N ARG A 762 -23.16 -1.02 11.05
CA ARG A 762 -24.30 -1.91 11.25
C ARG A 762 -24.67 -2.52 9.91
N ILE A 763 -24.24 -3.73 9.66
CA ILE A 763 -24.79 -4.57 8.59
C ILE A 763 -26.24 -4.88 8.98
N LYS A 764 -27.19 -4.24 8.31
CA LYS A 764 -28.58 -4.71 8.32
C LYS A 764 -28.63 -5.97 7.46
N LYS A 765 -28.82 -7.13 8.10
CA LYS A 765 -29.27 -8.35 7.40
C LYS A 765 -30.66 -8.07 6.80
N LYS A 766 -30.78 -8.25 5.52
CA LYS A 766 -31.97 -8.81 4.88
C LYS A 766 -31.70 -10.24 4.50
#